data_6d338437ef4ddf56810893f2d18cf9f9
#
_entry.id   6d338437ef4ddf56810893f2d18cf9f9
#
_cell.length_a   1.000
_cell.length_b   1.000
_cell.length_c   1.000
_cell.angle_alpha   90.00
_cell.angle_beta   90.00
_cell.angle_gamma   90.00
#
_symmetry.space_group_name_H-M   'P 1'
#
loop_
_entity.id
_entity.type
_entity.pdbx_description
1 polymer ?
#
loop_
_entity_poly.entity_id
_entity_poly.type
_entity_poly.pdbx_seq_one_letter_code
_entity_poly.pdbx_strand_id
1 'polypeptide(L)'
;MKPIKLFLFLAVAVLLGACAEKTKAEDNHVWNDVAIGYNNTFDVIKVTNVKLLDEQTEVKVHITFPANYWIRIASNIYLQAGDKQYKVKAIVPDSTKAVPEFDKEFWMPATGEVDFAMTFEPLPQGVERFDLIEPNGWQVLNIRSTSLLPQDITDTYWRNTKTGDWLIGFTEKHVIYDNAVWDIAEQIEHDGGYTLSISKGTEKTNVTISPMERGKRHIKVGNSRRMAITPITTNTMPDYPKRDRRQGFKDNGYRMGDSVTIVGWLKGMTQTERSRGGGSFRVYIQNIISGEQQSFSAQMDQLGRFTLKIPLLNSSQVFLDWGRTDISTLLEPGETYFYLRDYTTGQKLFMGTDVRLQNELLSYPHRWANERMEGDNRGEKEAMEFWELTTREREKHLNLLQETVQLHPNLSQRYINYLTGYYLAGQGMSMMQARFAMKGRVLPQAYMDYVNKEIWQKAVKPYTLYRDFTWFKRDYLEQLESTRETKTWVDIVRNMIKKGEISLTDEELNKLDCFEARLNKHNTDVMNAPTHAHAHALWDSFQADPLVIEVHELMERYTECLNKAVLQESLAVIDSAGCDRNLRDLHLAFRLYVKIDNERKPLDPEVIAWMEQEIQLPAAKAAVTELNDKYLAIARRDFAYASSLKSSDDVEGMSDGEKILRKLIEPYKGKFILLDVWGTWCGPCKAALANSQEEYERLNPYDIVYLYLANNSSEESWENVIKEYNVTGDNVVHYNLPAEQQTAIEHFLGVNSYPTYKLIDRDGNILDVNADSRDLDALENLLKVME
;
A
#
# COMPACT_ATOMS: atom_id res chain seq x y z
N MET A 1 20.61 38.75 -81.01
CA MET A 1 21.34 38.63 -79.73
C MET A 1 20.41 38.85 -78.52
N LYS A 2 19.33 38.11 -78.41
CA LYS A 2 18.50 38.23 -77.18
C LYS A 2 17.81 36.93 -76.67
N PRO A 3 18.17 35.70 -77.01
CA PRO A 3 17.59 34.56 -76.28
C PRO A 3 18.51 33.84 -75.28
N ILE A 4 19.84 34.16 -75.23
CA ILE A 4 20.77 33.37 -74.38
C ILE A 4 20.78 33.84 -72.92
N LYS A 5 20.42 35.11 -72.62
CA LYS A 5 20.38 35.58 -71.21
C LYS A 5 19.17 35.11 -70.43
N LEU A 6 18.07 34.69 -71.08
CA LEU A 6 16.84 34.25 -70.40
C LEU A 6 16.96 32.78 -69.91
N PHE A 7 17.69 31.93 -70.60
CA PHE A 7 17.92 30.54 -70.19
C PHE A 7 18.88 30.39 -69.01
N LEU A 8 19.86 31.34 -68.90
CA LEU A 8 20.78 31.28 -67.72
C LEU A 8 20.14 31.72 -66.42
N PHE A 9 19.13 32.61 -66.43
CA PHE A 9 18.39 33.03 -65.27
C PHE A 9 17.37 31.94 -64.78
N LEU A 10 16.82 31.16 -65.70
CA LEU A 10 15.95 30.04 -65.34
C LEU A 10 16.71 28.87 -64.71
N ALA A 11 17.95 28.58 -65.25
CA ALA A 11 18.79 27.53 -64.73
C ALA A 11 19.32 27.84 -63.32
N VAL A 12 19.66 29.14 -63.02
CA VAL A 12 20.06 29.58 -61.70
C VAL A 12 18.90 29.62 -60.75
N ALA A 13 17.68 29.95 -61.15
CA ALA A 13 16.51 29.90 -60.30
C ALA A 13 16.09 28.44 -59.94
N VAL A 14 16.24 27.48 -60.87
CA VAL A 14 15.97 26.07 -60.64
C VAL A 14 17.07 25.45 -59.75
N LEU A 15 18.35 25.84 -59.92
CA LEU A 15 19.44 25.38 -59.02
C LEU A 15 19.35 25.98 -57.61
N LEU A 16 18.88 27.24 -57.48
CA LEU A 16 18.66 27.85 -56.14
C LEU A 16 17.41 27.28 -55.43
N GLY A 17 16.37 26.93 -56.18
CA GLY A 17 15.18 26.24 -55.69
C GLY A 17 15.50 24.80 -55.21
N ALA A 18 16.31 24.05 -55.97
CA ALA A 18 16.73 22.71 -55.59
C ALA A 18 17.68 22.67 -54.38
N CYS A 19 18.55 23.69 -54.23
CA CYS A 19 19.39 23.84 -53.02
C CYS A 19 18.58 24.26 -51.77
N ALA A 20 17.50 25.05 -51.93
CA ALA A 20 16.65 25.45 -50.79
C ALA A 20 15.74 24.31 -50.29
N GLU A 21 15.25 23.43 -51.19
CA GLU A 21 14.50 22.25 -50.78
C GLU A 21 15.36 21.16 -50.16
N LYS A 22 16.63 20.99 -50.62
CA LYS A 22 17.54 20.03 -49.95
C LYS A 22 17.97 20.44 -48.54
N THR A 23 18.18 21.75 -48.30
CA THR A 23 18.54 22.25 -46.97
C THR A 23 17.35 22.17 -46.01
N LYS A 24 16.11 22.29 -46.41
CA LYS A 24 14.95 22.09 -45.53
C LYS A 24 14.65 20.63 -45.19
N ALA A 25 15.01 19.68 -46.06
CA ALA A 25 14.83 18.25 -45.77
C ALA A 25 15.92 17.71 -44.83
N GLU A 26 17.14 18.27 -44.87
CA GLU A 26 18.23 17.87 -43.94
C GLU A 26 18.04 18.42 -42.52
N ASP A 27 17.40 19.58 -42.35
CA ASP A 27 17.19 20.19 -41.01
C ASP A 27 16.18 19.44 -40.15
N ASN A 28 15.28 18.64 -40.71
CA ASN A 28 14.26 17.89 -39.96
C ASN A 28 14.81 16.62 -39.32
N HIS A 29 16.01 16.18 -39.58
CA HIS A 29 16.67 14.99 -39.03
C HIS A 29 17.74 15.28 -37.99
N VAL A 30 18.00 16.53 -37.67
CA VAL A 30 19.02 16.96 -36.69
C VAL A 30 18.35 17.72 -35.54
N TRP A 31 18.56 17.25 -34.35
CA TRP A 31 18.13 17.92 -33.11
C TRP A 31 19.34 18.68 -32.53
N ASN A 32 19.43 19.96 -32.83
CA ASN A 32 20.53 20.82 -32.34
C ASN A 32 20.34 21.22 -30.87
N ASP A 33 19.10 21.40 -30.45
CA ASP A 33 18.72 21.66 -29.07
C ASP A 33 17.97 20.44 -28.55
N VAL A 34 18.58 19.72 -27.65
CA VAL A 34 18.07 18.48 -27.11
C VAL A 34 17.55 18.72 -25.69
N ALA A 35 16.25 18.44 -25.50
CA ALA A 35 15.65 18.42 -24.17
C ALA A 35 15.75 17.01 -23.59
N ILE A 36 16.06 16.91 -22.29
CA ILE A 36 16.22 15.67 -21.54
C ILE A 36 15.18 15.65 -20.42
N GLY A 37 14.45 14.56 -20.29
CA GLY A 37 13.46 14.42 -19.23
C GLY A 37 14.02 13.97 -17.90
N TYR A 38 15.05 13.11 -17.90
CA TYR A 38 15.70 12.61 -16.70
C TYR A 38 17.13 12.17 -17.00
N ASN A 39 18.04 12.44 -16.06
CA ASN A 39 19.44 12.05 -16.16
C ASN A 39 19.91 11.61 -14.76
N ASN A 40 20.21 10.32 -14.58
CA ASN A 40 20.66 9.79 -13.29
C ASN A 40 22.15 10.06 -13.00
N THR A 41 22.87 10.68 -13.93
CA THR A 41 24.31 11.01 -13.77
C THR A 41 24.55 12.37 -13.14
N PHE A 42 23.50 13.09 -12.72
CA PHE A 42 23.60 14.46 -12.19
C PHE A 42 24.38 15.39 -13.12
N ASP A 43 24.04 15.37 -14.42
CA ASP A 43 24.68 16.15 -15.49
C ASP A 43 26.16 15.81 -15.80
N VAL A 44 26.70 14.71 -15.27
CA VAL A 44 28.01 14.20 -15.69
C VAL A 44 28.00 13.86 -17.19
N ILE A 45 26.91 13.25 -17.69
CA ILE A 45 26.70 12.94 -19.10
C ILE A 45 25.58 13.84 -19.65
N LYS A 46 25.86 14.62 -20.69
CA LYS A 46 24.91 15.46 -21.39
C LYS A 46 24.80 15.06 -22.85
N VAL A 47 23.59 14.85 -23.33
CA VAL A 47 23.32 14.71 -24.78
C VAL A 47 23.19 16.12 -25.37
N THR A 48 24.04 16.44 -26.35
CA THR A 48 24.15 17.80 -26.92
C THR A 48 23.55 17.90 -28.33
N ASN A 49 23.52 16.79 -29.08
CA ASN A 49 22.96 16.77 -30.44
C ASN A 49 22.51 15.34 -30.78
N VAL A 50 21.50 15.23 -31.62
CA VAL A 50 21.03 13.95 -32.16
C VAL A 50 20.81 14.11 -33.67
N LYS A 51 21.32 13.15 -34.46
CA LYS A 51 21.08 13.07 -35.91
C LYS A 51 20.38 11.75 -36.24
N LEU A 52 19.18 11.84 -36.79
CA LEU A 52 18.41 10.69 -37.26
C LEU A 52 18.74 10.48 -38.77
N LEU A 53 19.59 9.50 -39.04
CA LEU A 53 20.00 9.17 -40.40
C LEU A 53 19.35 7.86 -40.86
N ASP A 54 19.23 7.63 -42.15
CA ASP A 54 18.58 6.44 -42.71
C ASP A 54 19.24 5.13 -42.27
N GLU A 55 20.59 5.11 -42.11
CA GLU A 55 21.36 3.90 -41.78
C GLU A 55 21.76 3.82 -40.30
N GLN A 56 21.69 4.93 -39.57
CA GLN A 56 22.07 5.01 -38.14
C GLN A 56 21.47 6.22 -37.45
N THR A 57 21.43 6.17 -36.10
CA THR A 57 21.22 7.34 -35.27
C THR A 57 22.52 7.74 -34.59
N GLU A 58 22.93 9.00 -34.72
CA GLU A 58 24.11 9.57 -34.07
C GLU A 58 23.66 10.40 -32.85
N VAL A 59 24.19 10.06 -31.66
CA VAL A 59 23.95 10.78 -30.42
C VAL A 59 25.25 11.36 -29.90
N LYS A 60 25.38 12.69 -29.93
CA LYS A 60 26.54 13.39 -29.42
C LYS A 60 26.41 13.62 -27.91
N VAL A 61 27.47 13.27 -27.18
CA VAL A 61 27.54 13.41 -25.74
C VAL A 61 28.72 14.26 -25.30
N HIS A 62 28.49 15.02 -24.24
CA HIS A 62 29.51 15.74 -23.49
C HIS A 62 29.58 15.14 -22.08
N ILE A 63 30.80 14.75 -21.65
CA ILE A 63 31.01 14.17 -20.31
C ILE A 63 31.93 15.08 -19.51
N THR A 64 31.51 15.44 -18.30
CA THR A 64 32.29 16.18 -17.31
C THR A 64 32.58 15.27 -16.12
N PHE A 65 33.84 14.90 -15.89
CA PHE A 65 34.25 14.07 -14.75
C PHE A 65 35.64 14.51 -14.24
N PRO A 66 35.96 14.29 -12.96
CA PRO A 66 37.23 14.81 -12.42
C PRO A 66 38.48 14.38 -13.23
N ALA A 67 39.39 15.33 -13.47
CA ALA A 67 40.64 15.04 -14.14
C ALA A 67 41.45 13.95 -13.42
N ASN A 68 42.16 13.10 -14.19
CA ASN A 68 42.91 11.96 -13.69
C ASN A 68 42.08 10.84 -13.00
N TYR A 69 40.77 10.85 -13.17
CA TYR A 69 39.90 9.69 -12.93
C TYR A 69 39.55 9.03 -14.26
N TRP A 70 39.13 7.77 -14.23
CA TRP A 70 38.75 7.08 -15.44
C TRP A 70 37.23 6.89 -15.51
N ILE A 71 36.71 6.84 -16.74
CA ILE A 71 35.35 6.45 -17.08
C ILE A 71 35.40 5.22 -17.99
N ARG A 72 34.27 4.48 -18.06
CA ARG A 72 34.12 3.36 -18.98
C ARG A 72 32.76 3.46 -19.66
N ILE A 73 32.70 3.25 -20.96
CA ILE A 73 31.48 3.18 -21.75
C ILE A 73 31.24 1.73 -22.13
N ALA A 74 30.13 1.14 -21.72
CA ALA A 74 29.83 -0.28 -21.96
C ALA A 74 29.40 -0.51 -23.42
N SER A 75 29.79 -1.67 -23.99
CA SER A 75 29.42 -2.05 -25.36
C SER A 75 27.98 -2.50 -25.52
N ASN A 76 27.24 -2.66 -24.42
CA ASN A 76 25.84 -3.07 -24.41
C ASN A 76 24.85 -1.91 -24.21
N ILE A 77 25.30 -0.67 -24.38
CA ILE A 77 24.45 0.52 -24.41
C ILE A 77 23.46 0.43 -25.57
N TYR A 78 22.25 0.92 -25.37
CA TYR A 78 21.22 0.96 -26.41
C TYR A 78 20.35 2.22 -26.31
N LEU A 79 19.69 2.54 -27.44
CA LEU A 79 18.57 3.47 -27.42
C LEU A 79 17.26 2.68 -27.29
N GLN A 80 16.29 3.22 -26.54
CA GLN A 80 14.94 2.65 -26.45
C GLN A 80 13.91 3.65 -26.96
N ALA A 81 13.11 3.24 -27.96
CA ALA A 81 11.98 4.01 -28.45
C ALA A 81 10.75 3.10 -28.47
N GLY A 82 9.75 3.39 -27.60
CA GLY A 82 8.68 2.47 -27.29
C GLY A 82 9.22 1.16 -26.70
N ASP A 83 8.72 0.02 -27.20
CA ASP A 83 9.14 -1.31 -26.73
C ASP A 83 10.39 -1.86 -27.44
N LYS A 84 10.97 -1.09 -28.37
CA LYS A 84 12.09 -1.57 -29.19
C LYS A 84 13.42 -0.96 -28.75
N GLN A 85 14.45 -1.82 -28.69
CA GLN A 85 15.83 -1.44 -28.41
C GLN A 85 16.63 -1.35 -29.71
N TYR A 86 17.54 -0.38 -29.77
CA TYR A 86 18.44 -0.07 -30.90
C TYR A 86 19.88 -0.09 -30.39
N LYS A 87 20.66 -1.07 -30.82
CA LYS A 87 22.00 -1.34 -30.30
C LYS A 87 23.01 -0.29 -30.73
N VAL A 88 23.98 -0.02 -29.87
CA VAL A 88 25.14 0.80 -30.20
C VAL A 88 26.01 0.09 -31.26
N LYS A 89 26.60 0.88 -32.18
CA LYS A 89 27.49 0.39 -33.25
C LYS A 89 28.94 0.84 -33.01
N ALA A 90 29.16 2.13 -32.73
CA ALA A 90 30.51 2.68 -32.59
C ALA A 90 30.52 3.94 -31.73
N ILE A 91 31.72 4.27 -31.19
CA ILE A 91 32.05 5.61 -30.69
C ILE A 91 32.83 6.32 -31.79
N VAL A 92 32.41 7.54 -32.13
CA VAL A 92 32.99 8.36 -33.18
C VAL A 92 33.58 9.63 -32.55
N PRO A 93 34.85 9.96 -32.77
CA PRO A 93 35.45 11.18 -32.29
C PRO A 93 34.79 12.41 -32.91
N ASP A 94 34.48 13.43 -32.09
CA ASP A 94 34.02 14.74 -32.59
C ASP A 94 35.18 15.65 -33.00
N SER A 95 36.40 15.27 -32.66
CA SER A 95 37.64 16.03 -32.94
C SER A 95 38.85 15.10 -33.02
N THR A 96 40.01 15.66 -33.18
CA THR A 96 41.31 14.92 -33.16
C THR A 96 41.72 14.47 -31.74
N LYS A 97 40.94 14.75 -30.72
CA LYS A 97 41.21 14.35 -29.32
C LYS A 97 40.90 12.87 -29.13
N ALA A 98 41.58 12.27 -28.15
CA ALA A 98 41.29 10.91 -27.72
C ALA A 98 39.85 10.81 -27.16
N VAL A 99 39.17 9.71 -27.48
CA VAL A 99 37.81 9.41 -27.02
C VAL A 99 37.78 8.02 -26.37
N PRO A 100 36.78 7.70 -25.51
CA PRO A 100 36.60 6.38 -24.92
C PRO A 100 36.49 5.27 -26.00
N GLU A 101 37.01 4.10 -25.66
CA GLU A 101 36.68 2.84 -26.38
C GLU A 101 35.72 2.04 -25.52
N PHE A 102 34.89 1.20 -26.16
CA PHE A 102 33.96 0.34 -25.39
C PHE A 102 34.69 -0.62 -24.46
N ASP A 103 34.17 -0.76 -23.25
CA ASP A 103 34.62 -1.68 -22.20
C ASP A 103 36.08 -1.45 -21.71
N LYS A 104 36.70 -0.32 -22.08
CA LYS A 104 38.03 0.07 -21.63
C LYS A 104 38.00 1.28 -20.70
N GLU A 105 39.01 1.36 -19.83
CA GLU A 105 39.23 2.54 -19.00
C GLU A 105 39.70 3.70 -19.87
N PHE A 106 38.99 4.81 -19.82
CA PHE A 106 39.39 6.07 -20.44
C PHE A 106 39.71 7.08 -19.33
N TRP A 107 40.96 7.47 -19.24
CA TRP A 107 41.45 8.45 -18.27
C TRP A 107 41.12 9.86 -18.72
N MET A 108 40.33 10.57 -17.88
CA MET A 108 39.88 11.92 -18.18
C MET A 108 41.06 12.87 -18.34
N PRO A 109 41.02 13.72 -19.37
CA PRO A 109 42.07 14.73 -19.61
C PRO A 109 42.10 15.76 -18.47
N ALA A 110 43.17 16.58 -18.46
CA ALA A 110 43.35 17.63 -17.45
C ALA A 110 42.20 18.66 -17.41
N THR A 111 41.43 18.80 -18.48
CA THR A 111 40.21 19.63 -18.53
C THR A 111 39.04 19.05 -17.77
N GLY A 112 39.05 17.74 -17.50
CA GLY A 112 37.91 17.05 -16.93
C GLY A 112 36.72 16.91 -17.88
N GLU A 113 36.89 17.14 -19.17
CA GLU A 113 35.82 17.15 -20.18
C GLU A 113 36.20 16.34 -21.42
N VAL A 114 35.23 15.62 -21.99
CA VAL A 114 35.39 14.89 -23.25
C VAL A 114 34.09 14.95 -24.06
N ASP A 115 34.22 15.18 -25.38
CA ASP A 115 33.13 15.17 -26.35
C ASP A 115 33.34 14.06 -27.37
N PHE A 116 32.25 13.28 -27.64
CA PHE A 116 32.22 12.26 -28.68
C PHE A 116 30.81 11.96 -29.12
N ALA A 117 30.64 11.27 -30.25
CA ALA A 117 29.36 10.76 -30.69
C ALA A 117 29.29 9.24 -30.54
N MET A 118 28.14 8.71 -30.23
CA MET A 118 27.82 7.28 -30.31
C MET A 118 26.87 7.07 -31.49
N THR A 119 27.15 6.04 -32.29
CA THR A 119 26.25 5.64 -33.36
C THR A 119 25.49 4.38 -32.97
N PHE A 120 24.23 4.33 -33.33
CA PHE A 120 23.27 3.26 -33.03
C PHE A 120 22.59 2.76 -34.30
N GLU A 121 21.86 1.65 -34.18
CA GLU A 121 20.88 1.25 -35.17
C GLU A 121 19.90 2.39 -35.44
N PRO A 122 19.37 2.57 -36.68
CA PRO A 122 18.54 3.72 -37.02
C PRO A 122 17.22 3.70 -36.25
N LEU A 123 16.91 4.80 -35.57
CA LEU A 123 15.59 5.06 -35.06
C LEU A 123 14.58 5.34 -36.17
N PRO A 124 13.28 5.00 -36.01
CA PRO A 124 12.26 5.31 -36.99
C PRO A 124 12.22 6.80 -37.32
N GLN A 125 12.04 7.13 -38.61
CA GLN A 125 11.77 8.51 -38.99
C GLN A 125 10.47 8.97 -38.32
N GLY A 126 10.50 10.18 -37.72
CA GLY A 126 9.38 10.71 -36.96
C GLY A 126 9.32 10.27 -35.48
N VAL A 127 10.35 9.60 -34.96
CA VAL A 127 10.47 9.39 -33.53
C VAL A 127 10.54 10.75 -32.83
N GLU A 128 9.68 10.95 -31.85
CA GLU A 128 9.60 12.22 -31.12
C GLU A 128 10.49 12.22 -29.87
N ARG A 129 10.81 11.03 -29.32
CA ARG A 129 11.62 10.83 -28.11
C ARG A 129 12.17 9.41 -28.05
N PHE A 130 13.28 9.28 -27.32
CA PHE A 130 13.88 8.00 -27.00
C PHE A 130 14.68 8.10 -25.69
N ASP A 131 15.12 6.98 -25.16
CA ASP A 131 15.98 6.87 -23.99
C ASP A 131 17.36 6.34 -24.41
N LEU A 132 18.42 6.77 -23.74
CA LEU A 132 19.78 6.27 -23.87
C LEU A 132 20.15 5.56 -22.56
N ILE A 133 20.36 4.25 -22.60
CA ILE A 133 20.45 3.38 -21.44
C ILE A 133 21.72 2.54 -21.47
N GLU A 134 22.50 2.58 -20.41
CA GLU A 134 23.52 1.59 -20.07
C GLU A 134 22.90 0.59 -19.07
N PRO A 135 22.79 -0.70 -19.39
CA PRO A 135 22.25 -1.69 -18.46
C PRO A 135 23.02 -1.73 -17.13
N ASN A 136 22.31 -1.60 -16.01
CA ASN A 136 22.88 -1.51 -14.66
C ASN A 136 23.79 -0.30 -14.39
N GLY A 137 23.76 0.70 -15.27
CA GLY A 137 24.58 1.90 -15.20
C GLY A 137 23.78 3.20 -15.28
N TRP A 138 24.30 4.12 -16.07
CA TRP A 138 23.70 5.42 -16.25
C TRP A 138 22.59 5.43 -17.31
N GLN A 139 21.67 6.37 -17.15
CA GLN A 139 20.49 6.52 -18.00
C GLN A 139 20.21 8.00 -18.26
N VAL A 140 19.98 8.33 -19.54
CA VAL A 140 19.51 9.63 -19.98
C VAL A 140 18.17 9.38 -20.69
N LEU A 141 17.07 9.77 -20.09
CA LEU A 141 15.74 9.40 -20.51
C LEU A 141 14.95 10.56 -21.09
N ASN A 142 14.03 10.22 -21.99
CA ASN A 142 13.13 11.15 -22.63
C ASN A 142 13.92 12.25 -23.39
N ILE A 143 14.90 11.79 -24.17
CA ILE A 143 15.68 12.64 -25.09
C ILE A 143 14.78 12.98 -26.27
N ARG A 144 14.64 14.27 -26.59
CA ARG A 144 13.74 14.77 -27.64
C ARG A 144 14.26 16.05 -28.29
N SER A 145 13.80 16.35 -29.47
CA SER A 145 13.94 17.66 -30.10
C SER A 145 13.15 18.71 -29.32
N THR A 146 13.57 19.95 -29.31
CA THR A 146 13.04 21.08 -28.54
C THR A 146 11.54 21.10 -28.27
N SER A 147 11.19 21.59 -27.11
CA SER A 147 9.84 21.83 -26.59
C SER A 147 8.98 22.66 -27.55
N LEU A 148 7.66 22.33 -27.60
CA LEU A 148 6.66 23.19 -28.24
C LEU A 148 6.53 24.53 -27.50
N LEU A 149 7.03 24.65 -26.28
CA LEU A 149 6.95 25.84 -25.46
C LEU A 149 8.32 26.50 -25.32
N PRO A 150 8.38 27.83 -25.16
CA PRO A 150 9.60 28.56 -24.82
C PRO A 150 10.19 28.09 -23.49
N GLN A 151 11.51 28.16 -23.34
CA GLN A 151 12.22 27.70 -22.13
C GLN A 151 11.78 28.40 -20.84
N ASP A 152 11.32 29.63 -20.91
CA ASP A 152 10.89 30.43 -19.76
C ASP A 152 9.55 30.00 -19.16
N ILE A 153 8.78 29.15 -19.86
CA ILE A 153 7.55 28.54 -19.33
C ILE A 153 7.55 27.01 -19.37
N THR A 154 8.45 26.37 -20.10
CA THR A 154 8.55 24.90 -20.15
C THR A 154 9.01 24.33 -18.79
N ASP A 155 8.36 23.26 -18.35
CA ASP A 155 8.61 22.58 -17.09
C ASP A 155 8.52 23.52 -15.88
N THR A 156 7.55 24.45 -15.93
CA THR A 156 7.28 25.41 -14.85
C THR A 156 5.90 25.22 -14.26
N TYR A 157 5.81 25.50 -12.96
CA TYR A 157 4.58 25.38 -12.18
C TYR A 157 4.27 26.71 -11.51
N TRP A 158 3.00 27.12 -11.49
CA TRP A 158 2.59 28.47 -11.12
C TRP A 158 1.46 28.47 -10.11
N ARG A 159 1.61 29.27 -9.09
CA ARG A 159 0.58 29.49 -8.06
C ARG A 159 -0.18 30.79 -8.26
N ASN A 160 -1.42 30.79 -7.83
CA ASN A 160 -2.23 32.00 -7.74
C ASN A 160 -1.67 32.93 -6.64
N THR A 161 -1.38 34.17 -6.97
CA THR A 161 -0.80 35.13 -5.98
C THR A 161 -1.74 35.48 -4.84
N LYS A 162 -3.06 35.32 -5.01
CA LYS A 162 -4.08 35.61 -4.00
C LYS A 162 -4.29 34.47 -3.02
N THR A 163 -4.46 33.24 -3.52
CA THR A 163 -4.80 32.08 -2.69
C THR A 163 -3.55 31.34 -2.25
N GLY A 164 -2.48 31.38 -3.04
CA GLY A 164 -1.28 30.59 -2.84
C GLY A 164 -1.35 29.19 -3.46
N ASP A 165 -2.52 28.75 -3.93
CA ASP A 165 -2.70 27.41 -4.47
C ASP A 165 -2.00 27.26 -5.82
N TRP A 166 -1.50 26.07 -6.10
CA TRP A 166 -1.01 25.71 -7.44
C TRP A 166 -2.18 25.76 -8.41
N LEU A 167 -2.05 26.63 -9.41
CA LEU A 167 -3.12 26.90 -10.38
C LEU A 167 -2.90 26.20 -11.70
N ILE A 168 -1.65 26.20 -12.21
CA ILE A 168 -1.33 25.70 -13.54
C ILE A 168 0.12 25.23 -13.60
N GLY A 169 0.40 24.24 -14.44
CA GLY A 169 1.73 23.78 -14.80
C GLY A 169 1.87 23.68 -16.31
N PHE A 170 3.04 23.98 -16.82
CA PHE A 170 3.39 23.86 -18.21
C PHE A 170 4.50 22.84 -18.36
N THR A 171 4.32 21.90 -19.26
CA THR A 171 5.35 20.97 -19.70
C THR A 171 5.53 21.15 -21.21
N GLU A 172 6.39 20.43 -21.82
CA GLU A 172 6.70 20.61 -23.25
C GLU A 172 5.53 20.50 -24.21
N LYS A 173 4.61 19.59 -23.92
CA LYS A 173 3.45 19.26 -24.77
C LYS A 173 2.14 19.36 -24.04
N HIS A 174 2.15 19.62 -22.72
CA HIS A 174 0.93 19.58 -21.94
C HIS A 174 0.82 20.76 -20.99
N VAL A 175 -0.41 21.08 -20.66
CA VAL A 175 -0.78 21.99 -19.57
C VAL A 175 -1.48 21.19 -18.47
N ILE A 176 -1.05 21.34 -17.22
CA ILE A 176 -1.76 20.81 -16.06
C ILE A 176 -2.65 21.92 -15.52
N TYR A 177 -3.96 21.73 -15.60
CA TYR A 177 -4.94 22.71 -15.17
C TYR A 177 -6.25 22.03 -14.79
N ASP A 178 -6.92 22.52 -13.76
CA ASP A 178 -8.22 22.03 -13.29
C ASP A 178 -8.23 20.50 -13.06
N ASN A 179 -7.27 20.03 -12.28
CA ASN A 179 -7.08 18.61 -11.94
C ASN A 179 -6.90 17.66 -13.13
N ALA A 180 -6.46 18.16 -14.27
CA ALA A 180 -6.31 17.37 -15.50
C ALA A 180 -5.03 17.74 -16.26
N VAL A 181 -4.60 16.84 -17.13
CA VAL A 181 -3.55 17.05 -18.13
C VAL A 181 -4.24 17.37 -19.46
N TRP A 182 -3.85 18.48 -20.07
CA TRP A 182 -4.35 18.97 -21.35
C TRP A 182 -3.23 18.93 -22.39
N ASP A 183 -3.53 18.47 -23.58
CA ASP A 183 -2.59 18.49 -24.71
C ASP A 183 -2.52 19.88 -25.32
N ILE A 184 -1.33 20.37 -25.66
CA ILE A 184 -1.12 21.61 -26.38
C ILE A 184 -1.26 21.30 -27.87
N ALA A 185 -2.25 21.89 -28.53
CA ALA A 185 -2.49 21.74 -29.94
C ALA A 185 -1.76 22.81 -30.75
N GLU A 186 -1.68 24.04 -30.24
CA GLU A 186 -1.09 25.17 -30.93
C GLU A 186 -0.54 26.20 -29.94
N GLN A 187 0.51 26.88 -30.33
CA GLN A 187 1.10 28.01 -29.59
C GLN A 187 1.24 29.20 -30.53
N ILE A 188 0.84 30.37 -30.05
CA ILE A 188 1.05 31.67 -30.72
C ILE A 188 1.76 32.58 -29.71
N GLU A 189 2.93 33.08 -30.09
CA GLU A 189 3.67 34.11 -29.33
C GLU A 189 3.19 35.52 -29.80
N HIS A 190 3.00 36.42 -28.84
CA HIS A 190 2.66 37.81 -29.12
C HIS A 190 3.17 38.72 -28.00
N ASP A 191 3.93 39.76 -28.37
CA ASP A 191 4.42 40.79 -27.42
C ASP A 191 5.08 40.24 -26.16
N GLY A 192 5.87 39.12 -26.26
CA GLY A 192 6.53 38.45 -25.14
C GLY A 192 5.59 37.69 -24.23
N GLY A 193 4.35 37.48 -24.61
CA GLY A 193 3.37 36.58 -24.00
C GLY A 193 2.95 35.47 -24.97
N TYR A 194 2.09 34.57 -24.50
CA TYR A 194 1.71 33.36 -25.25
C TYR A 194 0.19 33.13 -25.21
N THR A 195 -0.33 32.59 -26.29
CA THR A 195 -1.66 31.98 -26.32
C THR A 195 -1.53 30.52 -26.73
N LEU A 196 -1.97 29.63 -25.86
CA LEU A 196 -1.96 28.18 -26.07
C LEU A 196 -3.39 27.70 -26.34
N SER A 197 -3.58 26.96 -27.44
CA SER A 197 -4.81 26.20 -27.68
C SER A 197 -4.62 24.82 -27.06
N ILE A 198 -5.42 24.48 -26.05
CA ILE A 198 -5.30 23.22 -25.32
C ILE A 198 -6.57 22.37 -25.44
N SER A 199 -6.40 21.03 -25.40
CA SER A 199 -7.50 20.07 -25.53
C SER A 199 -7.38 18.91 -24.54
N LYS A 200 -8.53 18.39 -24.10
CA LYS A 200 -8.64 17.19 -23.27
C LYS A 200 -9.85 16.38 -23.77
N GLY A 201 -9.59 15.32 -24.52
CA GLY A 201 -10.64 14.61 -25.23
C GLY A 201 -11.37 15.54 -26.23
N THR A 202 -12.67 15.74 -26.04
CA THR A 202 -13.49 16.66 -26.87
C THR A 202 -13.48 18.10 -26.39
N GLU A 203 -13.04 18.35 -25.16
CA GLU A 203 -12.98 19.70 -24.58
C GLU A 203 -11.80 20.48 -25.19
N LYS A 204 -12.04 21.75 -25.54
CA LYS A 204 -11.01 22.67 -26.05
C LYS A 204 -11.14 24.01 -25.37
N THR A 205 -10.01 24.64 -25.05
CA THR A 205 -9.96 26.00 -24.51
C THR A 205 -8.64 26.66 -24.82
N ASN A 206 -8.54 27.98 -24.58
CA ASN A 206 -7.32 28.74 -24.78
C ASN A 206 -6.77 29.22 -23.45
N VAL A 207 -5.44 29.20 -23.32
CA VAL A 207 -4.70 29.76 -22.18
C VAL A 207 -3.91 30.95 -22.68
N THR A 208 -4.25 32.15 -22.26
CA THR A 208 -3.48 33.37 -22.57
C THR A 208 -2.57 33.71 -21.39
N ILE A 209 -1.29 33.91 -21.66
CA ILE A 209 -0.23 34.13 -20.69
C ILE A 209 0.45 35.48 -21.03
N SER A 210 0.50 36.41 -20.08
CA SER A 210 1.13 37.72 -20.30
C SER A 210 2.68 37.60 -20.25
N PRO A 211 3.43 38.57 -20.75
CA PRO A 211 4.84 38.71 -20.47
C PRO A 211 5.16 38.64 -18.96
N MET A 212 6.41 38.30 -18.63
CA MET A 212 6.89 38.32 -17.25
C MET A 212 7.13 39.77 -16.80
N GLU A 213 6.44 40.21 -15.75
CA GLU A 213 6.59 41.53 -15.16
C GLU A 213 6.86 41.42 -13.66
N ARG A 214 8.03 41.87 -13.22
CA ARG A 214 8.41 41.87 -11.77
C ARG A 214 8.19 40.51 -11.10
N GLY A 215 8.57 39.41 -11.78
CA GLY A 215 8.44 38.04 -11.28
C GLY A 215 7.00 37.48 -11.27
N LYS A 216 6.09 38.12 -11.97
CA LYS A 216 4.69 37.70 -12.10
C LYS A 216 4.26 37.65 -13.55
N ARG A 217 3.33 36.74 -13.85
CA ARG A 217 2.56 36.72 -15.10
C ARG A 217 1.08 36.86 -14.78
N HIS A 218 0.31 37.20 -15.79
CA HIS A 218 -1.13 37.10 -15.72
C HIS A 218 -1.62 36.00 -16.67
N ILE A 219 -2.55 35.22 -16.22
CA ILE A 219 -3.14 34.14 -16.98
C ILE A 219 -4.66 34.31 -17.10
N LYS A 220 -5.19 33.91 -18.25
CA LYS A 220 -6.62 33.74 -18.51
C LYS A 220 -6.86 32.40 -19.19
N VAL A 221 -7.74 31.56 -18.66
CA VAL A 221 -8.14 30.29 -19.26
C VAL A 221 -9.58 30.41 -19.76
N GLY A 222 -9.79 30.28 -21.06
CA GLY A 222 -11.09 30.44 -21.70
C GLY A 222 -11.76 31.75 -21.29
N ASN A 223 -12.98 31.66 -20.74
CA ASN A 223 -13.77 32.80 -20.28
C ASN A 223 -13.51 33.17 -18.80
N SER A 224 -12.50 32.56 -18.13
CA SER A 224 -12.18 32.89 -16.73
C SER A 224 -11.75 34.36 -16.58
N ARG A 225 -11.74 34.84 -15.32
CA ARG A 225 -11.13 36.14 -14.99
C ARG A 225 -9.62 36.02 -15.10
N ARG A 226 -8.97 37.13 -15.51
CA ARG A 226 -7.51 37.26 -15.50
C ARG A 226 -6.97 37.13 -14.07
N MET A 227 -6.00 36.24 -13.84
CA MET A 227 -5.41 35.94 -12.55
C MET A 227 -3.91 36.24 -12.58
N ALA A 228 -3.38 36.80 -11.49
CA ALA A 228 -1.94 36.98 -11.34
C ALA A 228 -1.32 35.69 -10.75
N ILE A 229 -0.24 35.23 -11.37
CA ILE A 229 0.48 34.00 -10.99
C ILE A 229 1.95 34.31 -10.74
N THR A 230 2.58 33.50 -9.85
CA THR A 230 4.02 33.48 -9.61
C THR A 230 4.56 32.07 -9.74
N PRO A 231 5.82 31.88 -10.20
CA PRO A 231 6.40 30.54 -10.33
C PRO A 231 6.58 29.88 -8.95
N ILE A 232 6.46 28.55 -8.93
CA ILE A 232 6.83 27.70 -7.80
C ILE A 232 8.27 27.24 -8.08
N THR A 233 9.23 27.74 -7.29
CA THR A 233 10.66 27.48 -7.50
C THR A 233 11.25 26.49 -6.49
N THR A 234 10.43 26.03 -5.54
CA THR A 234 10.78 25.02 -4.53
C THR A 234 10.21 23.66 -4.86
N ASN A 235 10.77 22.59 -4.32
CA ASN A 235 10.32 21.21 -4.58
C ASN A 235 8.88 20.92 -4.14
N THR A 236 8.36 21.72 -3.22
CA THR A 236 6.97 21.66 -2.73
C THR A 236 6.37 23.07 -2.80
N MET A 237 5.11 23.22 -2.40
CA MET A 237 4.49 24.54 -2.32
C MET A 237 5.25 25.42 -1.32
N PRO A 238 5.58 26.67 -1.67
CA PRO A 238 6.09 27.63 -0.69
C PRO A 238 5.00 28.00 0.31
N ASP A 239 5.39 28.70 1.37
CA ASP A 239 4.45 29.24 2.34
C ASP A 239 3.32 30.04 1.67
N TYR A 240 2.10 29.77 2.11
CA TYR A 240 0.94 30.49 1.60
C TYR A 240 0.96 31.97 2.00
N PRO A 241 0.38 32.89 1.19
CA PRO A 241 0.55 34.33 1.41
C PRO A 241 -0.11 34.85 2.70
N LYS A 242 -0.99 34.07 3.30
CA LYS A 242 -1.67 34.39 4.57
C LYS A 242 -2.08 33.13 5.30
N ARG A 243 -2.19 33.23 6.63
CA ARG A 243 -2.66 32.13 7.47
C ARG A 243 -4.12 31.78 7.13
N ASP A 244 -4.36 30.50 6.85
CA ASP A 244 -5.71 29.95 6.78
C ASP A 244 -6.22 29.64 8.18
N ARG A 245 -7.43 30.09 8.49
CA ARG A 245 -8.06 29.90 9.81
C ARG A 245 -9.05 28.73 9.84
N ARG A 246 -9.22 28.01 8.74
CA ARG A 246 -10.04 26.79 8.73
C ARG A 246 -9.48 25.79 9.73
N GLN A 247 -10.34 25.19 10.56
CA GLN A 247 -9.93 24.32 11.64
C GLN A 247 -10.39 22.87 11.45
N GLY A 248 -11.55 22.71 10.84
CA GLY A 248 -12.23 21.41 10.71
C GLY A 248 -11.83 20.62 9.48
N PHE A 249 -12.28 19.38 9.48
CA PHE A 249 -12.16 18.42 8.39
C PHE A 249 -13.56 18.12 7.86
N LYS A 250 -13.63 17.73 6.58
CA LYS A 250 -14.91 17.35 5.97
C LYS A 250 -15.40 16.08 6.66
N ASP A 251 -16.64 16.13 7.17
CA ASP A 251 -17.31 15.00 7.80
C ASP A 251 -18.62 14.75 7.05
N ASN A 252 -18.70 13.61 6.37
CA ASN A 252 -19.89 13.22 5.62
C ASN A 252 -20.90 12.39 6.45
N GLY A 253 -20.65 12.23 7.76
CA GLY A 253 -21.44 11.37 8.64
C GLY A 253 -21.37 9.88 8.30
N TYR A 254 -20.27 9.43 7.70
CA TYR A 254 -20.04 8.04 7.24
C TYR A 254 -21.09 7.59 6.20
N ARG A 255 -21.44 8.47 5.27
CA ARG A 255 -22.42 8.20 4.21
C ARG A 255 -21.87 7.18 3.22
N MET A 256 -22.70 6.21 2.85
CA MET A 256 -22.38 5.22 1.83
C MET A 256 -22.26 5.83 0.43
N GLY A 257 -21.45 5.22 -0.41
CA GLY A 257 -21.30 5.57 -1.83
C GLY A 257 -20.43 6.77 -2.12
N ASP A 258 -19.93 7.47 -1.11
CA ASP A 258 -18.98 8.55 -1.31
C ASP A 258 -17.62 7.99 -1.76
N SER A 259 -16.92 8.79 -2.56
CA SER A 259 -15.62 8.45 -3.13
C SER A 259 -14.75 9.69 -3.27
N VAL A 260 -13.45 9.48 -3.42
CA VAL A 260 -12.48 10.49 -3.79
C VAL A 260 -11.82 10.08 -5.10
N THR A 261 -11.43 11.04 -5.93
CA THR A 261 -10.67 10.78 -7.16
C THR A 261 -9.27 11.37 -7.03
N ILE A 262 -8.25 10.57 -7.34
CA ILE A 262 -6.88 11.03 -7.52
C ILE A 262 -6.53 10.89 -8.99
N VAL A 263 -6.26 12.01 -9.63
CA VAL A 263 -5.61 12.09 -10.93
C VAL A 263 -4.13 12.35 -10.66
N GLY A 264 -3.22 11.68 -11.34
CA GLY A 264 -1.83 11.89 -11.03
C GLY A 264 -0.91 11.76 -12.23
N TRP A 265 0.28 12.34 -12.07
CA TRP A 265 1.37 12.24 -13.02
C TRP A 265 2.71 12.11 -12.29
N LEU A 266 3.33 10.94 -12.44
CA LEU A 266 4.71 10.67 -12.03
C LEU A 266 5.61 10.98 -13.24
N LYS A 267 5.78 12.27 -13.52
CA LYS A 267 6.48 12.78 -14.72
C LYS A 267 7.98 12.51 -14.64
N GLY A 268 8.55 11.98 -15.72
CA GLY A 268 9.98 11.65 -15.80
C GLY A 268 10.41 10.43 -14.97
N MET A 269 9.45 9.59 -14.52
CA MET A 269 9.77 8.36 -13.79
C MET A 269 10.58 7.40 -14.66
N THR A 270 11.67 6.87 -14.13
CA THR A 270 12.50 5.88 -14.82
C THR A 270 11.82 4.53 -14.93
N GLN A 271 12.24 3.72 -15.91
CA GLN A 271 11.73 2.35 -16.06
C GLN A 271 12.05 1.48 -14.84
N THR A 272 13.22 1.64 -14.24
CA THR A 272 13.62 0.93 -13.02
C THR A 272 12.70 1.27 -11.85
N GLU A 273 12.36 2.55 -11.65
CA GLU A 273 11.42 2.96 -10.60
C GLU A 273 10.02 2.43 -10.87
N ARG A 274 9.58 2.46 -12.14
CA ARG A 274 8.30 1.91 -12.58
C ARG A 274 8.22 0.41 -12.30
N SER A 275 9.23 -0.36 -12.68
CA SER A 275 9.28 -1.81 -12.48
C SER A 275 9.23 -2.20 -11.00
N ARG A 276 9.87 -1.44 -10.11
CA ARG A 276 9.82 -1.66 -8.66
C ARG A 276 8.41 -1.53 -8.07
N GLY A 277 7.58 -0.66 -8.63
CA GLY A 277 6.18 -0.47 -8.24
C GLY A 277 5.19 -1.36 -9.01
N GLY A 278 5.67 -2.26 -9.89
CA GLY A 278 4.79 -3.06 -10.75
C GLY A 278 3.98 -2.21 -11.75
N GLY A 279 4.46 -1.00 -12.08
CA GLY A 279 3.76 -0.09 -13.00
C GLY A 279 2.47 0.51 -12.44
N SER A 280 2.18 0.33 -11.14
CA SER A 280 0.92 0.73 -10.52
C SER A 280 1.13 1.85 -9.49
N PHE A 281 0.18 2.75 -9.41
CA PHE A 281 0.02 3.66 -8.28
C PHE A 281 -0.98 3.07 -7.29
N ARG A 282 -0.63 3.05 -6.00
CA ARG A 282 -1.42 2.42 -4.94
C ARG A 282 -1.78 3.41 -3.86
N VAL A 283 -2.95 3.21 -3.26
CA VAL A 283 -3.41 3.96 -2.09
C VAL A 283 -3.85 2.96 -1.03
N TYR A 284 -3.27 3.09 0.16
CA TYR A 284 -3.62 2.29 1.33
C TYR A 284 -4.45 3.10 2.30
N ILE A 285 -5.56 2.52 2.75
CA ILE A 285 -6.50 3.13 3.72
C ILE A 285 -6.80 2.12 4.82
N GLN A 286 -6.76 2.55 6.08
CA GLN A 286 -7.21 1.72 7.19
C GLN A 286 -8.74 1.73 7.29
N ASN A 287 -9.37 0.58 7.20
CA ASN A 287 -10.81 0.47 7.37
C ASN A 287 -11.15 0.34 8.87
N ILE A 288 -11.94 1.26 9.40
CA ILE A 288 -12.31 1.30 10.82
C ILE A 288 -13.31 0.21 11.22
N ILE A 289 -14.03 -0.39 10.24
CA ILE A 289 -15.01 -1.44 10.47
C ILE A 289 -14.36 -2.82 10.41
N SER A 290 -13.58 -3.13 9.35
CA SER A 290 -12.90 -4.43 9.27
C SER A 290 -11.63 -4.50 10.13
N GLY A 291 -11.04 -3.36 10.47
CA GLY A 291 -9.72 -3.31 11.11
C GLY A 291 -8.56 -3.58 10.16
N GLU A 292 -8.82 -3.79 8.88
CA GLU A 292 -7.83 -4.15 7.87
C GLU A 292 -7.35 -2.94 7.07
N GLN A 293 -6.15 -3.05 6.51
CA GLN A 293 -5.65 -2.10 5.53
C GLN A 293 -6.15 -2.50 4.13
N GLN A 294 -6.97 -1.65 3.53
CA GLN A 294 -7.43 -1.80 2.16
C GLN A 294 -6.43 -1.17 1.18
N SER A 295 -6.26 -1.79 0.02
CA SER A 295 -5.41 -1.31 -1.07
C SER A 295 -6.23 -1.07 -2.33
N PHE A 296 -6.05 0.11 -2.92
CA PHE A 296 -6.64 0.48 -4.20
C PHE A 296 -5.52 0.85 -5.16
N SER A 297 -5.61 0.41 -6.42
CA SER A 297 -4.54 0.64 -7.39
C SER A 297 -5.06 1.04 -8.76
N ALA A 298 -4.24 1.80 -9.48
CA ALA A 298 -4.43 2.09 -10.90
C ALA A 298 -3.12 1.86 -11.66
N GLN A 299 -3.22 1.27 -12.84
CA GLN A 299 -2.08 1.14 -13.76
C GLN A 299 -1.72 2.52 -14.31
N MET A 300 -0.43 2.79 -14.39
CA MET A 300 0.10 4.02 -14.99
C MET A 300 0.30 3.83 -16.50
N ASP A 301 -0.09 4.83 -17.28
CA ASP A 301 0.25 4.85 -18.70
C ASP A 301 1.76 5.01 -18.94
N GLN A 302 2.20 4.98 -20.20
CA GLN A 302 3.62 5.08 -20.58
C GLN A 302 4.26 6.40 -20.11
N LEU A 303 3.48 7.45 -19.90
CA LEU A 303 3.95 8.74 -19.39
C LEU A 303 3.95 8.84 -17.85
N GLY A 304 3.46 7.80 -17.14
CA GLY A 304 3.32 7.80 -15.68
C GLY A 304 2.05 8.49 -15.19
N ARG A 305 1.02 8.63 -16.04
CA ARG A 305 -0.27 9.23 -15.68
C ARG A 305 -1.26 8.15 -15.26
N PHE A 306 -2.13 8.49 -14.34
CA PHE A 306 -3.17 7.57 -13.82
C PHE A 306 -4.39 8.36 -13.34
N THR A 307 -5.49 7.63 -13.20
CA THR A 307 -6.70 8.11 -12.51
C THR A 307 -7.21 6.97 -11.63
N LEU A 308 -7.42 7.25 -10.35
CA LEU A 308 -7.88 6.29 -9.37
C LEU A 308 -9.07 6.87 -8.61
N LYS A 309 -10.22 6.20 -8.70
CA LYS A 309 -11.40 6.51 -7.89
C LYS A 309 -11.48 5.52 -6.73
N ILE A 310 -11.58 6.03 -5.51
CA ILE A 310 -11.48 5.27 -4.28
C ILE A 310 -12.77 5.46 -3.48
N PRO A 311 -13.48 4.40 -3.09
CA PRO A 311 -14.54 4.50 -2.09
C PRO A 311 -13.96 5.05 -0.78
N LEU A 312 -14.63 6.03 -0.18
CA LEU A 312 -14.12 6.68 1.01
C LEU A 312 -15.26 6.84 2.04
N LEU A 313 -15.14 6.12 3.15
CA LEU A 313 -16.15 6.13 4.19
C LEU A 313 -16.33 7.50 4.84
N ASN A 314 -15.19 8.20 5.11
CA ASN A 314 -15.14 9.56 5.61
C ASN A 314 -13.73 10.12 5.36
N SER A 315 -13.43 11.36 5.76
CA SER A 315 -12.09 11.92 5.69
C SER A 315 -11.08 11.00 6.38
N SER A 316 -10.06 10.55 5.64
CA SER A 316 -9.17 9.49 6.09
C SER A 316 -7.72 9.78 5.76
N GLN A 317 -6.83 9.46 6.70
CA GLN A 317 -5.40 9.32 6.43
C GLN A 317 -5.18 8.19 5.43
N VAL A 318 -4.36 8.47 4.43
CA VAL A 318 -3.97 7.50 3.40
C VAL A 318 -2.47 7.49 3.18
N PHE A 319 -1.97 6.39 2.64
CA PHE A 319 -0.59 6.26 2.18
C PHE A 319 -0.60 6.07 0.67
N LEU A 320 0.13 6.95 -0.03
CA LEU A 320 0.32 6.88 -1.49
C LEU A 320 1.64 6.18 -1.76
N ASP A 321 1.63 5.12 -2.55
CA ASP A 321 2.80 4.29 -2.86
C ASP A 321 2.88 3.97 -4.36
N TRP A 322 4.10 4.00 -4.91
CA TRP A 322 4.40 3.57 -6.28
C TRP A 322 5.77 2.88 -6.38
N GLY A 323 6.20 2.24 -5.29
CA GLY A 323 7.42 1.45 -5.22
C GLY A 323 8.21 1.61 -3.93
N ARG A 324 9.02 2.66 -3.77
CA ARG A 324 9.84 2.91 -2.56
C ARG A 324 9.43 4.16 -1.79
N THR A 325 8.55 4.95 -2.34
CA THR A 325 8.16 6.24 -1.76
C THR A 325 6.74 6.13 -1.28
N ASP A 326 6.54 6.27 -0.01
CA ASP A 326 5.24 6.43 0.62
C ASP A 326 5.05 7.88 1.06
N ILE A 327 3.88 8.43 0.79
CA ILE A 327 3.45 9.74 1.24
C ILE A 327 2.21 9.56 2.08
N SER A 328 2.26 9.99 3.35
CA SER A 328 1.06 10.08 4.18
C SER A 328 0.37 11.41 3.92
N THR A 329 -0.93 11.37 3.64
CA THR A 329 -1.76 12.57 3.44
C THR A 329 -3.20 12.32 3.89
N LEU A 330 -4.05 13.35 3.79
CA LEU A 330 -5.49 13.26 4.09
C LEU A 330 -6.27 13.33 2.78
N LEU A 331 -7.23 12.42 2.58
CA LEU A 331 -8.22 12.51 1.52
C LEU A 331 -9.61 12.77 2.12
N GLU A 332 -10.40 13.60 1.45
CA GLU A 332 -11.75 14.00 1.88
C GLU A 332 -12.82 13.55 0.87
N PRO A 333 -14.01 13.08 1.31
CA PRO A 333 -15.03 12.53 0.42
C PRO A 333 -15.57 13.58 -0.56
N GLY A 334 -15.79 13.13 -1.83
CA GLY A 334 -16.32 13.95 -2.92
C GLY A 334 -15.31 14.88 -3.57
N GLU A 335 -14.05 14.88 -3.13
CA GLU A 335 -13.01 15.72 -3.72
C GLU A 335 -12.30 15.03 -4.89
N THR A 336 -11.71 15.86 -5.75
CA THR A 336 -10.77 15.43 -6.79
C THR A 336 -9.44 16.13 -6.56
N TYR A 337 -8.39 15.32 -6.44
CA TYR A 337 -7.02 15.78 -6.26
C TYR A 337 -6.21 15.44 -7.51
N PHE A 338 -5.38 16.39 -7.96
CA PHE A 338 -4.31 16.08 -8.91
C PHE A 338 -2.99 16.04 -8.15
N TYR A 339 -2.28 14.91 -8.21
CA TYR A 339 -0.95 14.76 -7.61
C TYR A 339 0.13 14.74 -8.69
N LEU A 340 1.09 15.64 -8.60
CA LEU A 340 2.30 15.66 -9.41
C LEU A 340 3.52 15.23 -8.60
N ARG A 341 4.27 14.28 -9.14
CA ARG A 341 5.67 14.06 -8.81
C ARG A 341 6.48 14.25 -10.10
N ASP A 342 7.19 15.34 -10.21
CA ASP A 342 8.09 15.60 -11.33
C ASP A 342 9.52 15.21 -10.94
N TYR A 343 10.05 14.16 -11.53
CA TYR A 343 11.40 13.66 -11.27
C TYR A 343 12.47 14.54 -11.95
N THR A 344 12.10 15.31 -12.98
CA THR A 344 13.01 16.22 -13.68
C THR A 344 13.33 17.45 -12.85
N THR A 345 12.26 18.10 -12.32
CA THR A 345 12.38 19.33 -11.56
C THR A 345 12.41 19.13 -10.05
N GLY A 346 12.08 17.91 -9.60
CA GLY A 346 12.00 17.55 -8.19
C GLY A 346 10.69 17.93 -7.49
N GLN A 347 9.74 18.60 -8.17
CA GLN A 347 8.50 19.06 -7.57
C GLN A 347 7.58 17.92 -7.13
N LYS A 348 6.87 18.19 -6.03
CA LYS A 348 5.78 17.39 -5.47
C LYS A 348 4.64 18.34 -5.11
N LEU A 349 3.53 18.26 -5.83
CA LEU A 349 2.46 19.25 -5.72
C LEU A 349 1.08 18.59 -5.74
N PHE A 350 0.14 19.12 -4.94
CA PHE A 350 -1.27 18.84 -5.08
C PHE A 350 -2.01 20.03 -5.68
N MET A 351 -2.92 19.76 -6.63
CA MET A 351 -3.91 20.69 -7.17
C MET A 351 -5.32 20.19 -6.83
N GLY A 352 -6.26 21.07 -6.61
CA GLY A 352 -7.66 20.74 -6.30
C GLY A 352 -8.32 21.81 -5.44
N THR A 353 -9.56 21.53 -5.04
CA THR A 353 -10.26 22.36 -4.06
C THR A 353 -9.71 22.05 -2.68
N ASP A 354 -9.43 23.11 -1.89
CA ASP A 354 -8.99 22.98 -0.49
C ASP A 354 -7.74 22.10 -0.24
N VAL A 355 -6.81 22.02 -1.20
CA VAL A 355 -5.59 21.19 -1.13
C VAL A 355 -4.46 21.76 -0.28
N ARG A 356 -4.70 22.87 0.44
CA ARG A 356 -3.66 23.51 1.24
C ARG A 356 -3.05 22.57 2.27
N LEU A 357 -3.88 21.80 2.99
CA LEU A 357 -3.41 20.83 3.98
C LEU A 357 -2.50 19.78 3.35
N GLN A 358 -2.87 19.24 2.17
CA GLN A 358 -2.08 18.22 1.46
C GLN A 358 -0.71 18.78 1.06
N ASN A 359 -0.65 20.00 0.55
CA ASN A 359 0.61 20.66 0.22
C ASN A 359 1.45 21.01 1.46
N GLU A 360 0.83 21.41 2.56
CA GLU A 360 1.53 21.65 3.83
C GLU A 360 2.12 20.35 4.39
N LEU A 361 1.40 19.23 4.32
CA LEU A 361 1.91 17.91 4.72
C LEU A 361 3.07 17.42 3.83
N LEU A 362 3.08 17.75 2.54
CA LEU A 362 4.20 17.48 1.64
C LEU A 362 5.43 18.33 1.97
N SER A 363 5.21 19.60 2.35
CA SER A 363 6.30 20.56 2.59
C SER A 363 6.95 20.35 3.96
N TYR A 364 6.14 20.01 4.94
CA TYR A 364 6.56 19.80 6.32
C TYR A 364 6.05 18.45 6.83
N PRO A 365 6.64 17.34 6.34
CA PRO A 365 6.20 16.01 6.71
C PRO A 365 6.59 15.70 8.16
N HIS A 366 5.63 15.17 8.91
CA HIS A 366 5.84 14.69 10.26
C HIS A 366 5.42 13.22 10.33
N ARG A 367 6.20 12.41 11.05
CA ARG A 367 5.88 11.03 11.35
C ARG A 367 5.87 10.84 12.86
N TRP A 368 4.89 10.10 13.35
CA TRP A 368 4.97 9.55 14.69
C TRP A 368 6.07 8.47 14.68
N ALA A 369 7.09 8.67 15.47
CA ALA A 369 8.16 7.70 15.65
C ALA A 369 8.32 7.44 17.15
N ASN A 370 8.35 6.19 17.51
CA ASN A 370 8.58 5.74 18.86
C ASN A 370 9.98 5.12 18.94
N GLU A 371 11.01 5.96 18.70
CA GLU A 371 12.41 5.57 18.48
C GLU A 371 12.99 4.66 19.60
N ARG A 372 12.45 4.74 20.82
CA ARG A 372 12.93 3.98 21.96
C ARG A 372 12.12 2.72 22.29
N MET A 373 10.97 2.53 21.65
CA MET A 373 10.21 1.29 21.79
C MET A 373 10.65 0.21 20.78
N GLU A 374 11.47 0.55 19.81
CA GLU A 374 12.04 -0.37 18.82
C GLU A 374 13.36 -1.04 19.26
N GLY A 375 13.94 -0.64 20.38
CA GLY A 375 15.22 -1.15 20.87
C GLY A 375 15.09 -2.08 22.07
N ASP A 376 16.20 -2.73 22.42
CA ASP A 376 16.39 -3.75 23.44
C ASP A 376 15.60 -3.58 24.75
N ASN A 377 15.14 -4.72 25.34
CA ASN A 377 14.56 -4.87 26.68
C ASN A 377 13.12 -4.38 26.88
N ARG A 378 12.24 -4.45 25.88
CA ARG A 378 10.80 -4.16 26.06
C ARG A 378 10.16 -5.01 27.17
N GLY A 379 10.49 -6.30 27.23
CA GLY A 379 9.93 -7.24 28.21
C GLY A 379 10.33 -6.99 29.67
N GLU A 380 11.27 -6.08 29.92
CA GLU A 380 11.73 -5.72 31.28
C GLU A 380 11.09 -4.43 31.80
N LYS A 381 10.41 -3.65 30.93
CA LYS A 381 9.84 -2.34 31.30
C LYS A 381 8.47 -2.47 31.95
N GLU A 382 8.25 -1.67 32.99
CA GLU A 382 6.97 -1.52 33.65
C GLU A 382 6.03 -0.58 32.89
N ALA A 383 4.73 -0.71 33.10
CA ALA A 383 3.71 0.11 32.45
C ALA A 383 3.97 1.63 32.57
N MET A 384 4.39 2.08 33.75
CA MET A 384 4.65 3.50 34.02
C MET A 384 5.83 4.05 33.22
N GLU A 385 6.84 3.24 32.92
CA GLU A 385 7.95 3.63 32.04
C GLU A 385 7.50 3.85 30.60
N PHE A 386 6.57 3.02 30.10
CA PHE A 386 5.95 3.22 28.77
C PHE A 386 5.10 4.50 28.75
N TRP A 387 4.37 4.81 29.81
CA TRP A 387 3.63 6.07 29.91
C TRP A 387 4.57 7.28 29.81
N GLU A 388 5.64 7.30 30.60
CA GLU A 388 6.63 8.39 30.59
C GLU A 388 7.30 8.53 29.22
N LEU A 389 7.67 7.39 28.58
CA LEU A 389 8.28 7.38 27.26
C LEU A 389 7.34 7.98 26.20
N THR A 390 6.11 7.49 26.11
CA THR A 390 5.15 7.94 25.10
C THR A 390 4.73 9.40 25.31
N THR A 391 4.65 9.84 26.56
CA THR A 391 4.36 11.25 26.90
C THR A 391 5.50 12.15 26.45
N ARG A 392 6.73 11.81 26.74
CA ARG A 392 7.93 12.55 26.33
C ARG A 392 8.07 12.60 24.79
N GLU A 393 7.82 11.49 24.10
CA GLU A 393 7.84 11.48 22.64
C GLU A 393 6.75 12.39 22.05
N ARG A 394 5.55 12.36 22.59
CA ARG A 394 4.49 13.31 22.16
C ARG A 394 4.88 14.76 22.40
N GLU A 395 5.45 15.11 23.56
CA GLU A 395 5.95 16.45 23.86
C GLU A 395 7.04 16.88 22.87
N LYS A 396 7.99 15.98 22.56
CA LYS A 396 9.02 16.23 21.54
C LYS A 396 8.41 16.57 20.18
N HIS A 397 7.40 15.80 19.73
CA HIS A 397 6.72 16.05 18.46
C HIS A 397 5.90 17.35 18.48
N LEU A 398 5.25 17.68 19.60
CA LEU A 398 4.52 18.94 19.74
C LEU A 398 5.47 20.15 19.75
N ASN A 399 6.64 20.05 20.37
CA ASN A 399 7.67 21.09 20.34
C ASN A 399 8.21 21.28 18.91
N LEU A 400 8.50 20.20 18.19
CA LEU A 400 8.90 20.27 16.78
C LEU A 400 7.81 20.92 15.90
N LEU A 401 6.55 20.61 16.14
CA LEU A 401 5.43 21.25 15.45
C LEU A 401 5.39 22.76 15.78
N GLN A 402 5.58 23.12 17.05
CA GLN A 402 5.61 24.53 17.47
C GLN A 402 6.78 25.29 16.81
N GLU A 403 7.97 24.73 16.75
CA GLU A 403 9.12 25.29 16.05
C GLU A 403 8.82 25.47 14.55
N THR A 404 8.23 24.46 13.91
CA THR A 404 7.81 24.54 12.51
C THR A 404 6.82 25.70 12.28
N VAL A 405 5.83 25.86 13.17
CA VAL A 405 4.85 26.97 13.11
C VAL A 405 5.50 28.34 13.35
N GLN A 406 6.52 28.42 14.19
CA GLN A 406 7.27 29.68 14.42
C GLN A 406 8.07 30.08 13.18
N LEU A 407 8.70 29.12 12.51
CA LEU A 407 9.44 29.34 11.25
C LEU A 407 8.51 29.65 10.08
N HIS A 408 7.30 29.08 10.08
CA HIS A 408 6.30 29.18 9.02
C HIS A 408 4.95 29.69 9.56
N PRO A 409 4.83 30.98 9.95
CA PRO A 409 3.70 31.50 10.69
C PRO A 409 2.38 31.50 9.89
N ASN A 410 2.45 31.27 8.58
CA ASN A 410 1.29 31.17 7.70
C ASN A 410 0.70 29.74 7.62
N LEU A 411 1.29 28.74 8.27
CA LEU A 411 0.71 27.39 8.30
C LEU A 411 -0.75 27.42 8.75
N SER A 412 -1.57 26.57 8.09
CA SER A 412 -3.02 26.53 8.36
C SER A 412 -3.33 26.01 9.75
N GLN A 413 -4.48 26.44 10.30
CA GLN A 413 -4.94 25.86 11.55
C GLN A 413 -5.33 24.40 11.39
N ARG A 414 -5.78 23.98 10.18
CA ARG A 414 -6.05 22.58 9.85
C ARG A 414 -4.80 21.71 9.97
N TYR A 415 -3.65 22.17 9.46
CA TYR A 415 -2.36 21.49 9.58
C TYR A 415 -1.96 21.27 11.05
N ILE A 416 -2.05 22.32 11.86
CA ILE A 416 -1.74 22.25 13.30
C ILE A 416 -2.67 21.25 14.01
N ASN A 417 -3.99 21.36 13.76
CA ASN A 417 -4.98 20.48 14.36
C ASN A 417 -4.81 19.02 13.91
N TYR A 418 -4.51 18.82 12.62
CA TYR A 418 -4.27 17.48 12.08
C TYR A 418 -3.08 16.79 12.77
N LEU A 419 -1.93 17.46 12.86
CA LEU A 419 -0.74 16.89 13.48
C LEU A 419 -0.90 16.71 15.00
N THR A 420 -1.56 17.64 15.67
CA THR A 420 -1.86 17.50 17.11
C THR A 420 -2.71 16.26 17.39
N GLY A 421 -3.75 16.01 16.60
CA GLY A 421 -4.58 14.82 16.71
C GLY A 421 -3.86 13.54 16.27
N TYR A 422 -3.00 13.63 15.25
CA TYR A 422 -2.16 12.52 14.79
C TYR A 422 -1.23 12.02 15.90
N TYR A 423 -0.54 12.93 16.61
CA TYR A 423 0.33 12.56 17.73
C TYR A 423 -0.47 12.01 18.92
N LEU A 424 -1.69 12.51 19.13
CA LEU A 424 -2.57 11.99 20.18
C LEU A 424 -3.00 10.54 19.87
N ALA A 425 -3.41 10.25 18.64
CA ALA A 425 -3.78 8.91 18.21
C ALA A 425 -2.58 7.93 18.26
N GLY A 426 -1.41 8.40 17.83
CA GLY A 426 -0.15 7.63 17.91
C GLY A 426 0.25 7.30 19.35
N GLN A 427 0.16 8.26 20.28
CA GLN A 427 0.39 8.01 21.71
C GLN A 427 -0.62 6.99 22.25
N GLY A 428 -1.90 7.14 21.95
CA GLY A 428 -2.95 6.21 22.39
C GLY A 428 -2.69 4.77 21.91
N MET A 429 -2.39 4.60 20.65
CA MET A 429 -2.02 3.30 20.09
C MET A 429 -0.78 2.74 20.80
N SER A 430 0.30 3.51 20.94
CA SER A 430 1.54 3.07 21.58
C SER A 430 1.34 2.67 23.04
N MET A 431 0.54 3.43 23.80
CA MET A 431 0.22 3.12 25.18
C MET A 431 -0.57 1.82 25.29
N MET A 432 -1.59 1.60 24.45
CA MET A 432 -2.38 0.38 24.54
C MET A 432 -1.62 -0.86 24.04
N GLN A 433 -0.75 -0.71 23.03
CA GLN A 433 0.12 -1.79 22.55
C GLN A 433 1.23 -2.18 23.55
N ALA A 434 1.55 -1.32 24.51
CA ALA A 434 2.56 -1.59 25.54
C ALA A 434 2.26 -2.89 26.32
N ARG A 435 0.98 -3.23 26.55
CA ARG A 435 0.56 -4.45 27.27
C ARG A 435 1.09 -5.77 26.66
N PHE A 436 1.42 -5.75 25.36
CA PHE A 436 2.00 -6.92 24.69
C PHE A 436 3.53 -7.01 24.80
N ALA A 437 4.18 -5.93 25.24
CA ALA A 437 5.64 -5.80 25.25
C ALA A 437 6.23 -5.52 26.64
N MET A 438 5.39 -5.27 27.66
CA MET A 438 5.86 -4.93 28.99
C MET A 438 5.91 -6.14 29.92
N LYS A 439 6.60 -5.98 31.04
CA LYS A 439 6.60 -6.94 32.13
C LYS A 439 5.23 -6.99 32.82
N GLY A 440 4.73 -8.18 33.08
CA GLY A 440 3.50 -8.40 33.82
C GLY A 440 2.17 -8.20 33.07
N ARG A 441 2.17 -7.61 31.88
CA ARG A 441 0.99 -7.44 31.00
C ARG A 441 -0.25 -6.76 31.60
N VAL A 442 -0.20 -6.27 32.84
CA VAL A 442 -1.32 -5.61 33.51
C VAL A 442 -1.13 -4.09 33.47
N LEU A 443 -2.10 -3.37 32.91
CA LEU A 443 -2.11 -1.91 32.90
C LEU A 443 -2.69 -1.39 34.25
N PRO A 444 -1.94 -0.59 35.02
CA PRO A 444 -2.45 -0.01 36.26
C PRO A 444 -3.65 0.93 36.02
N GLN A 445 -4.53 1.08 37.03
CA GLN A 445 -5.72 1.94 36.93
C GLN A 445 -5.33 3.40 36.60
N ALA A 446 -4.28 3.94 37.21
CA ALA A 446 -3.80 5.30 36.91
C ALA A 446 -3.37 5.50 35.45
N TYR A 447 -2.82 4.43 34.85
CA TYR A 447 -2.48 4.41 33.41
C TYR A 447 -3.73 4.50 32.55
N MET A 448 -4.76 3.69 32.84
CA MET A 448 -6.02 3.67 32.11
C MET A 448 -6.80 4.97 32.32
N ASP A 449 -6.77 5.56 33.51
CA ASP A 449 -7.39 6.86 33.79
C ASP A 449 -6.77 7.98 32.93
N TYR A 450 -5.44 7.97 32.78
CA TYR A 450 -4.75 8.91 31.91
C TYR A 450 -5.15 8.69 30.44
N VAL A 451 -5.13 7.45 29.94
CA VAL A 451 -5.55 7.11 28.58
C VAL A 451 -6.98 7.57 28.33
N ASN A 452 -7.89 7.33 29.26
CA ASN A 452 -9.27 7.79 29.15
C ASN A 452 -9.35 9.32 29.05
N LYS A 453 -8.85 10.04 30.07
CA LYS A 453 -9.03 11.48 30.21
C LYS A 453 -8.24 12.28 29.18
N GLU A 454 -6.98 11.92 28.93
CA GLU A 454 -6.06 12.73 28.16
C GLU A 454 -6.00 12.32 26.68
N ILE A 455 -6.50 11.14 26.31
CA ILE A 455 -6.44 10.63 24.93
C ILE A 455 -7.84 10.30 24.41
N TRP A 456 -8.56 9.37 25.04
CA TRP A 456 -9.85 8.89 24.55
C TRP A 456 -10.92 9.99 24.44
N GLN A 457 -11.12 10.75 25.51
CA GLN A 457 -12.09 11.86 25.53
C GLN A 457 -11.71 13.03 24.63
N LYS A 458 -10.48 13.08 24.13
CA LYS A 458 -9.96 14.11 23.21
C LYS A 458 -9.85 13.62 21.77
N ALA A 459 -10.40 12.44 21.45
CA ALA A 459 -10.36 11.87 20.12
C ALA A 459 -11.00 12.80 19.08
N VAL A 460 -10.32 12.97 17.95
CA VAL A 460 -10.72 13.93 16.90
C VAL A 460 -11.64 13.24 15.88
N LYS A 461 -12.71 13.93 15.48
CA LYS A 461 -13.66 13.47 14.45
C LYS A 461 -13.32 14.04 13.07
N PRO A 462 -13.68 13.30 11.99
CA PRO A 462 -14.21 11.94 11.98
C PRO A 462 -13.15 10.90 12.40
N TYR A 463 -13.58 9.77 12.94
CA TYR A 463 -12.70 8.76 13.54
C TYR A 463 -11.80 7.99 12.56
N THR A 464 -11.94 8.24 11.28
CA THR A 464 -11.08 7.74 10.20
C THR A 464 -9.89 8.66 9.87
N LEU A 465 -9.81 9.84 10.51
CA LEU A 465 -8.73 10.82 10.26
C LEU A 465 -7.33 10.24 10.45
N TYR A 466 -7.17 9.30 11.38
CA TYR A 466 -5.87 8.71 11.72
C TYR A 466 -5.95 7.19 11.71
N ARG A 467 -5.04 6.57 10.99
CA ARG A 467 -4.86 5.12 10.96
C ARG A 467 -4.75 4.53 12.37
N ASP A 468 -3.92 5.15 13.20
CA ASP A 468 -3.58 4.65 14.53
C ASP A 468 -4.77 4.67 15.49
N PHE A 469 -5.78 5.52 15.23
CA PHE A 469 -7.00 5.53 16.03
C PHE A 469 -7.81 4.24 15.88
N THR A 470 -7.77 3.57 14.74
CA THR A 470 -8.45 2.27 14.54
C THR A 470 -7.92 1.22 15.52
N TRP A 471 -6.59 1.13 15.66
CA TRP A 471 -5.93 0.21 16.58
C TRP A 471 -6.11 0.65 18.03
N PHE A 472 -5.95 1.93 18.32
CA PHE A 472 -6.17 2.50 19.65
C PHE A 472 -7.59 2.22 20.16
N LYS A 473 -8.61 2.49 19.33
CA LYS A 473 -10.02 2.22 19.65
C LYS A 473 -10.25 0.76 20.03
N ARG A 474 -9.74 -0.17 19.21
CA ARG A 474 -9.85 -1.60 19.46
C ARG A 474 -9.25 -1.98 20.80
N ASP A 475 -7.97 -1.66 20.98
CA ASP A 475 -7.19 -2.10 22.14
C ASP A 475 -7.68 -1.47 23.45
N TYR A 476 -8.15 -0.20 23.38
CA TYR A 476 -8.70 0.49 24.55
C TYR A 476 -10.03 -0.15 25.01
N LEU A 477 -10.96 -0.39 24.09
CA LEU A 477 -12.26 -0.97 24.41
C LEU A 477 -12.12 -2.44 24.84
N GLU A 478 -11.27 -3.24 24.21
CA GLU A 478 -10.93 -4.59 24.63
C GLU A 478 -10.32 -4.63 26.05
N GLN A 479 -9.46 -3.67 26.39
CA GLN A 479 -8.90 -3.54 27.72
C GLN A 479 -9.97 -3.19 28.76
N LEU A 480 -10.90 -2.30 28.44
CA LEU A 480 -12.04 -1.99 29.31
C LEU A 480 -12.94 -3.22 29.52
N GLU A 481 -13.18 -4.00 28.48
CA GLU A 481 -13.92 -5.27 28.58
C GLU A 481 -13.22 -6.26 29.52
N SER A 482 -11.89 -6.38 29.42
CA SER A 482 -11.11 -7.34 30.21
C SER A 482 -10.90 -6.96 31.69
N THR A 483 -10.91 -5.65 32.01
CA THR A 483 -10.61 -5.14 33.36
C THR A 483 -11.83 -4.77 34.17
N ARG A 484 -13.02 -4.75 33.56
CA ARG A 484 -14.24 -4.57 34.32
C ARG A 484 -14.37 -5.73 35.30
N GLU A 485 -14.64 -5.51 36.60
CA GLU A 485 -15.10 -6.50 37.56
C GLU A 485 -16.42 -7.14 37.11
N THR A 486 -16.52 -7.50 35.87
CA THR A 486 -17.73 -7.91 35.24
C THR A 486 -17.58 -9.28 34.69
N LYS A 487 -18.42 -10.06 35.19
CA LYS A 487 -19.09 -11.12 34.47
C LYS A 487 -18.16 -11.85 33.52
N THR A 488 -17.41 -12.79 34.10
CA THR A 488 -16.92 -13.93 33.33
C THR A 488 -18.09 -14.42 32.46
N TRP A 489 -17.82 -15.13 31.37
CA TRP A 489 -18.93 -15.73 30.63
C TRP A 489 -19.83 -16.56 31.55
N VAL A 490 -19.32 -17.10 32.69
CA VAL A 490 -20.06 -17.75 33.76
C VAL A 490 -21.09 -16.80 34.39
N ASP A 491 -20.70 -15.53 34.64
CA ASP A 491 -21.64 -14.53 35.18
C ASP A 491 -22.75 -14.20 34.17
N ILE A 492 -22.43 -14.21 32.88
CA ILE A 492 -23.40 -14.01 31.78
C ILE A 492 -24.39 -15.19 31.85
N VAL A 493 -23.88 -16.43 31.89
CA VAL A 493 -24.71 -17.64 32.02
C VAL A 493 -25.62 -17.53 33.24
N ARG A 494 -25.08 -17.19 34.43
CA ARG A 494 -25.90 -17.03 35.67
C ARG A 494 -26.98 -15.97 35.53
N ASN A 495 -26.66 -14.86 34.86
CA ASN A 495 -27.61 -13.77 34.59
C ASN A 495 -28.74 -14.25 33.66
N MET A 496 -28.41 -15.03 32.65
CA MET A 496 -29.40 -15.64 31.72
C MET A 496 -30.30 -16.64 32.44
N ILE A 497 -29.74 -17.47 33.35
CA ILE A 497 -30.51 -18.37 34.21
C ILE A 497 -31.48 -17.56 35.09
N LYS A 498 -31.01 -16.49 35.71
CA LYS A 498 -31.81 -15.62 36.57
C LYS A 498 -32.93 -14.93 35.79
N LYS A 499 -32.74 -14.60 34.52
CA LYS A 499 -33.77 -14.05 33.64
C LYS A 499 -34.72 -15.10 33.04
N GLY A 500 -34.42 -16.39 33.21
CA GLY A 500 -35.20 -17.48 32.62
C GLY A 500 -34.93 -17.69 31.12
N GLU A 501 -33.86 -17.14 30.61
CA GLU A 501 -33.46 -17.29 29.19
C GLU A 501 -32.87 -18.66 28.91
N ILE A 502 -32.20 -19.26 29.92
CA ILE A 502 -31.70 -20.65 29.90
C ILE A 502 -32.05 -21.35 31.20
N SER A 503 -32.04 -22.69 31.20
CA SER A 503 -32.31 -23.51 32.40
C SER A 503 -31.30 -24.63 32.50
N LEU A 504 -30.65 -24.77 33.66
CA LEU A 504 -29.73 -25.84 34.02
C LEU A 504 -30.31 -26.66 35.20
N THR A 505 -30.02 -27.95 35.20
CA THR A 505 -30.32 -28.82 36.35
C THR A 505 -29.37 -28.51 37.53
N ASP A 506 -29.74 -29.01 38.75
CA ASP A 506 -28.88 -28.84 39.93
C ASP A 506 -27.48 -29.47 39.75
N GLU A 507 -27.36 -30.58 39.00
CA GLU A 507 -26.10 -31.22 38.66
C GLU A 507 -25.25 -30.34 37.72
N GLU A 508 -25.88 -29.79 36.66
CA GLU A 508 -25.23 -28.88 35.71
C GLU A 508 -24.81 -27.57 36.37
N LEU A 509 -25.59 -27.04 37.30
CA LEU A 509 -25.23 -25.86 38.10
C LEU A 509 -24.00 -26.14 38.96
N ASN A 510 -23.93 -27.32 39.61
CA ASN A 510 -22.73 -27.70 40.38
C ASN A 510 -21.49 -27.86 39.51
N LYS A 511 -21.60 -28.39 38.27
CA LYS A 511 -20.49 -28.42 37.30
C LYS A 511 -20.03 -27.01 36.94
N LEU A 512 -20.94 -26.08 36.71
CA LEU A 512 -20.66 -24.69 36.45
C LEU A 512 -19.92 -24.00 37.61
N ASP A 513 -20.32 -24.27 38.87
CA ASP A 513 -19.66 -23.77 40.09
C ASP A 513 -18.22 -24.30 40.22
N CYS A 514 -18.03 -25.62 39.99
CA CYS A 514 -16.71 -26.22 39.96
C CYS A 514 -15.81 -25.67 38.84
N PHE A 515 -16.38 -25.46 37.66
CA PHE A 515 -15.67 -24.85 36.51
C PHE A 515 -15.23 -23.42 36.85
N GLU A 516 -16.11 -22.60 37.45
CA GLU A 516 -15.76 -21.23 37.83
C GLU A 516 -14.58 -21.17 38.82
N ALA A 517 -14.59 -22.04 39.82
CA ALA A 517 -13.49 -22.17 40.77
C ALA A 517 -12.17 -22.55 40.09
N ARG A 518 -12.23 -23.46 39.09
CA ARG A 518 -11.07 -23.90 38.31
C ARG A 518 -10.56 -22.80 37.32
N LEU A 519 -11.45 -22.09 36.70
CA LEU A 519 -11.17 -20.93 35.84
C LEU A 519 -10.46 -19.82 36.64
N ASN A 520 -10.96 -19.49 37.83
CA ASN A 520 -10.36 -18.47 38.69
C ASN A 520 -8.94 -18.85 39.14
N LYS A 521 -8.72 -20.14 39.49
CA LYS A 521 -7.38 -20.66 39.78
C LYS A 521 -6.47 -20.57 38.56
N HIS A 522 -6.94 -21.05 37.40
CA HIS A 522 -6.19 -21.00 36.15
C HIS A 522 -5.75 -19.57 35.79
N ASN A 523 -6.67 -18.59 35.86
CA ASN A 523 -6.36 -17.18 35.57
C ASN A 523 -5.27 -16.67 36.54
N THR A 524 -5.35 -17.03 37.83
CA THR A 524 -4.32 -16.65 38.81
C THR A 524 -2.97 -17.28 38.47
N ASP A 525 -2.93 -18.56 38.11
CA ASP A 525 -1.70 -19.28 37.77
C ASP A 525 -1.07 -18.71 36.46
N VAL A 526 -1.84 -18.42 35.46
CA VAL A 526 -1.37 -17.79 34.19
C VAL A 526 -0.81 -16.38 34.45
N MET A 527 -1.48 -15.57 35.29
CA MET A 527 -1.00 -14.22 35.65
C MET A 527 0.35 -14.26 36.37
N ASN A 528 0.61 -15.31 37.16
CA ASN A 528 1.83 -15.49 37.89
C ASN A 528 2.88 -16.34 37.15
N ALA A 529 2.62 -16.75 35.92
CA ALA A 529 3.50 -17.60 35.16
C ALA A 529 4.85 -16.88 34.85
N PRO A 530 6.00 -17.52 35.14
CA PRO A 530 7.30 -16.88 34.99
C PRO A 530 7.74 -16.67 33.55
N THR A 531 7.15 -17.40 32.61
CA THR A 531 7.45 -17.32 31.16
C THR A 531 6.20 -17.53 30.31
N HIS A 532 6.26 -17.07 29.06
CA HIS A 532 5.22 -17.33 28.08
C HIS A 532 4.97 -18.82 27.84
N ALA A 533 6.02 -19.60 27.71
CA ALA A 533 5.91 -21.05 27.54
C ALA A 533 5.21 -21.73 28.74
N HIS A 534 5.44 -21.24 29.95
CA HIS A 534 4.75 -21.76 31.15
C HIS A 534 3.28 -21.37 31.16
N ALA A 535 2.94 -20.12 30.78
CA ALA A 535 1.54 -19.68 30.62
C ALA A 535 0.80 -20.50 29.57
N HIS A 536 1.47 -20.81 28.46
CA HIS A 536 0.89 -21.64 27.39
C HIS A 536 0.62 -23.08 27.85
N ALA A 537 1.56 -23.69 28.55
CA ALA A 537 1.38 -25.02 29.12
C ALA A 537 0.23 -25.09 30.16
N LEU A 538 0.06 -24.04 30.96
CA LEU A 538 -1.10 -23.93 31.87
C LEU A 538 -2.42 -23.84 31.11
N TRP A 539 -2.45 -23.09 29.99
CA TRP A 539 -3.61 -23.01 29.14
C TRP A 539 -3.96 -24.35 28.49
N ASP A 540 -2.99 -25.03 27.91
CA ASP A 540 -3.19 -26.36 27.33
C ASP A 540 -3.73 -27.37 28.35
N SER A 541 -3.14 -27.36 29.56
CA SER A 541 -3.62 -28.20 30.65
C SER A 541 -5.04 -27.90 31.13
N PHE A 542 -5.43 -26.63 31.09
CA PHE A 542 -6.80 -26.19 31.39
C PHE A 542 -7.81 -26.66 30.35
N GLN A 543 -7.45 -26.50 29.05
CA GLN A 543 -8.33 -26.94 27.95
C GLN A 543 -8.50 -28.47 27.92
N ALA A 544 -7.50 -29.23 28.31
CA ALA A 544 -7.56 -30.70 28.40
C ALA A 544 -8.24 -31.23 29.68
N ASP A 545 -8.69 -30.35 30.56
CA ASP A 545 -9.40 -30.74 31.78
C ASP A 545 -10.78 -31.30 31.46
N PRO A 546 -11.11 -32.54 31.91
CA PRO A 546 -12.43 -33.16 31.61
C PRO A 546 -13.64 -32.31 32.02
N LEU A 547 -13.56 -31.62 33.19
CA LEU A 547 -14.65 -30.75 33.62
C LEU A 547 -14.84 -29.53 32.69
N VAL A 548 -13.72 -28.99 32.16
CA VAL A 548 -13.76 -27.86 31.21
C VAL A 548 -14.43 -28.31 29.92
N ILE A 549 -14.05 -29.47 29.40
CA ILE A 549 -14.69 -30.07 28.21
C ILE A 549 -16.19 -30.31 28.45
N GLU A 550 -16.57 -30.99 29.54
CA GLU A 550 -17.96 -31.26 29.86
C GLU A 550 -18.82 -29.97 29.96
N VAL A 551 -18.28 -28.89 30.52
CA VAL A 551 -19.02 -27.62 30.65
C VAL A 551 -19.10 -26.92 29.32
N HIS A 552 -18.10 -26.99 28.46
CA HIS A 552 -18.20 -26.45 27.10
C HIS A 552 -19.26 -27.21 26.29
N GLU A 553 -19.26 -28.52 26.29
CA GLU A 553 -20.30 -29.35 25.64
C GLU A 553 -21.68 -29.04 26.18
N LEU A 554 -21.84 -28.85 27.51
CA LEU A 554 -23.09 -28.44 28.14
C LEU A 554 -23.56 -27.08 27.54
N MET A 555 -22.68 -26.12 27.32
CA MET A 555 -23.01 -24.78 26.86
C MET A 555 -23.28 -24.72 25.37
N GLU A 556 -22.83 -25.69 24.56
CA GLU A 556 -23.14 -25.78 23.13
C GLU A 556 -24.65 -25.71 22.84
N ARG A 557 -25.49 -26.24 23.72
CA ARG A 557 -26.95 -26.13 23.61
C ARG A 557 -27.48 -24.70 23.62
N TYR A 558 -26.72 -23.75 24.12
CA TYR A 558 -27.10 -22.36 24.32
C TYR A 558 -26.23 -21.38 23.52
N THR A 559 -25.44 -21.87 22.55
CA THR A 559 -24.43 -21.08 21.82
C THR A 559 -24.99 -19.81 21.22
N GLU A 560 -26.15 -19.86 20.54
CA GLU A 560 -26.76 -18.70 19.89
C GLU A 560 -27.10 -17.58 20.88
N CYS A 561 -27.85 -17.93 21.95
CA CYS A 561 -28.23 -16.93 22.96
C CYS A 561 -27.05 -16.45 23.79
N LEU A 562 -26.02 -17.29 24.03
CA LEU A 562 -24.77 -16.89 24.68
C LEU A 562 -23.99 -15.91 23.84
N ASN A 563 -23.80 -16.16 22.54
CA ASN A 563 -23.15 -15.26 21.61
C ASN A 563 -23.79 -13.87 21.64
N LYS A 564 -25.10 -13.80 21.59
CA LYS A 564 -25.88 -12.56 21.70
C LYS A 564 -25.67 -11.88 23.05
N ALA A 565 -25.74 -12.61 24.14
CA ALA A 565 -25.58 -12.06 25.50
C ALA A 565 -24.16 -11.49 25.72
N VAL A 566 -23.11 -12.15 25.23
CA VAL A 566 -21.72 -11.65 25.25
C VAL A 566 -21.59 -10.33 24.48
N LEU A 567 -22.18 -10.25 23.28
CA LEU A 567 -22.19 -9.01 22.49
C LEU A 567 -22.94 -7.87 23.17
N GLN A 568 -24.03 -8.17 23.89
CA GLN A 568 -24.76 -7.16 24.66
C GLN A 568 -23.94 -6.63 25.85
N GLU A 569 -23.15 -7.47 26.51
CA GLU A 569 -22.25 -7.02 27.58
C GLU A 569 -21.10 -6.17 27.00
N SER A 570 -20.51 -6.56 25.85
CA SER A 570 -19.54 -5.71 25.13
C SER A 570 -20.12 -4.36 24.80
N LEU A 571 -21.37 -4.31 24.32
CA LEU A 571 -22.05 -3.05 24.01
C LEU A 571 -22.24 -2.16 25.23
N ALA A 572 -22.57 -2.74 26.40
CA ALA A 572 -22.68 -2.00 27.65
C ALA A 572 -21.35 -1.38 28.09
N VAL A 573 -20.20 -2.01 27.79
CA VAL A 573 -18.86 -1.43 28.02
C VAL A 573 -18.63 -0.24 27.07
N ILE A 574 -18.93 -0.38 25.79
CA ILE A 574 -18.82 0.69 24.80
C ILE A 574 -19.65 1.92 25.21
N ASP A 575 -20.88 1.69 25.65
CA ASP A 575 -21.77 2.77 26.14
C ASP A 575 -21.19 3.46 27.38
N SER A 576 -20.56 2.71 28.30
CA SER A 576 -19.92 3.25 29.50
C SER A 576 -18.62 4.03 29.20
N ALA A 577 -17.97 3.76 28.08
CA ALA A 577 -16.76 4.47 27.62
C ALA A 577 -17.06 5.87 27.08
N GLY A 578 -18.34 6.29 27.02
CA GLY A 578 -18.76 7.61 26.54
C GLY A 578 -18.64 7.77 25.03
N CYS A 579 -18.78 6.68 24.28
CA CYS A 579 -18.80 6.72 22.82
C CYS A 579 -20.01 7.51 22.30
N ASP A 580 -19.81 8.33 21.28
CA ASP A 580 -20.96 8.85 20.56
C ASP A 580 -21.59 7.74 19.66
N ARG A 581 -22.76 8.04 19.11
CA ARG A 581 -23.51 7.06 18.34
C ARG A 581 -22.70 6.47 17.16
N ASN A 582 -21.96 7.28 16.43
CA ASN A 582 -21.19 6.81 15.29
C ASN A 582 -20.05 5.88 15.71
N LEU A 583 -19.31 6.23 16.77
CA LEU A 583 -18.22 5.40 17.28
C LEU A 583 -18.75 4.08 17.84
N ARG A 584 -19.87 4.12 18.54
CA ARG A 584 -20.60 2.94 19.05
C ARG A 584 -20.96 1.99 17.91
N ASP A 585 -21.61 2.49 16.86
CA ASP A 585 -22.04 1.68 15.71
C ASP A 585 -20.84 1.13 14.92
N LEU A 586 -19.79 1.95 14.70
CA LEU A 586 -18.55 1.52 14.04
C LEU A 586 -17.81 0.43 14.84
N HIS A 587 -17.80 0.50 16.18
CA HIS A 587 -17.12 -0.52 16.98
C HIS A 587 -17.96 -1.80 17.09
N LEU A 588 -19.28 -1.71 17.25
CA LEU A 588 -20.14 -2.90 17.22
C LEU A 588 -20.02 -3.62 15.86
N ALA A 589 -20.06 -2.86 14.77
CA ALA A 589 -19.83 -3.43 13.44
C ALA A 589 -18.46 -4.10 13.31
N PHE A 590 -17.39 -3.48 13.86
CA PHE A 590 -16.07 -4.09 13.92
C PHE A 590 -16.09 -5.44 14.66
N ARG A 591 -16.73 -5.52 15.82
CA ARG A 591 -16.81 -6.77 16.59
C ARG A 591 -17.51 -7.88 15.81
N LEU A 592 -18.63 -7.56 15.17
CA LEU A 592 -19.39 -8.51 14.36
C LEU A 592 -18.64 -8.91 13.08
N TYR A 593 -18.04 -7.95 12.40
CA TYR A 593 -17.22 -8.19 11.21
C TYR A 593 -16.05 -9.14 11.51
N VAL A 594 -15.27 -8.84 12.54
CA VAL A 594 -14.13 -9.66 12.96
C VAL A 594 -14.57 -11.06 13.41
N LYS A 595 -15.74 -11.19 14.07
CA LYS A 595 -16.30 -12.51 14.43
C LYS A 595 -16.57 -13.34 13.18
N ILE A 596 -17.29 -12.80 12.18
CA ILE A 596 -17.54 -13.50 10.91
C ILE A 596 -16.23 -13.84 10.21
N ASP A 597 -15.29 -12.87 10.14
CA ASP A 597 -14.04 -13.06 9.39
C ASP A 597 -13.09 -14.07 10.05
N ASN A 598 -13.02 -14.13 11.38
CA ASN A 598 -12.22 -15.11 12.09
C ASN A 598 -12.84 -16.51 12.03
N GLU A 599 -14.16 -16.62 12.28
CA GLU A 599 -14.87 -17.87 12.31
C GLU A 599 -15.21 -18.42 10.91
N ARG A 600 -15.10 -17.58 9.87
CA ARG A 600 -15.42 -17.94 8.47
C ARG A 600 -16.82 -18.52 8.30
N LYS A 601 -17.74 -18.08 9.12
CA LYS A 601 -19.15 -18.51 9.10
C LYS A 601 -20.10 -17.35 9.30
N PRO A 602 -21.36 -17.47 8.83
CA PRO A 602 -22.37 -16.44 9.07
C PRO A 602 -22.69 -16.32 10.56
N LEU A 603 -23.23 -15.18 10.95
CA LEU A 603 -23.76 -14.96 12.29
C LEU A 603 -25.11 -15.70 12.46
N ASP A 604 -25.38 -16.04 13.70
CA ASP A 604 -26.68 -16.63 14.09
C ASP A 604 -27.84 -15.67 13.74
N PRO A 605 -28.99 -16.17 13.29
CA PRO A 605 -30.13 -15.33 12.90
C PRO A 605 -30.59 -14.34 13.99
N GLU A 606 -30.52 -14.74 15.28
CA GLU A 606 -30.84 -13.86 16.39
C GLU A 606 -29.86 -12.70 16.55
N VAL A 607 -28.58 -12.93 16.29
CA VAL A 607 -27.52 -11.89 16.32
C VAL A 607 -27.75 -10.91 15.18
N ILE A 608 -28.11 -11.39 13.99
CA ILE A 608 -28.43 -10.51 12.84
C ILE A 608 -29.67 -9.67 13.16
N ALA A 609 -30.74 -10.25 13.66
CA ALA A 609 -31.95 -9.51 14.03
C ALA A 609 -31.67 -8.45 15.10
N TRP A 610 -30.80 -8.74 16.05
CA TRP A 610 -30.38 -7.80 17.09
C TRP A 610 -29.51 -6.69 16.49
N MET A 611 -28.53 -7.03 15.67
CA MET A 611 -27.68 -6.04 14.95
C MET A 611 -28.50 -5.04 14.14
N GLU A 612 -29.53 -5.52 13.42
CA GLU A 612 -30.42 -4.67 12.62
C GLU A 612 -31.14 -3.59 13.47
N GLN A 613 -31.39 -3.86 14.73
CA GLN A 613 -32.01 -2.91 15.67
C GLN A 613 -30.97 -1.98 16.31
N GLU A 614 -29.79 -2.50 16.66
CA GLU A 614 -28.77 -1.77 17.40
C GLU A 614 -27.93 -0.83 16.54
N ILE A 615 -27.49 -1.26 15.35
CA ILE A 615 -26.69 -0.42 14.45
C ILE A 615 -27.61 0.47 13.61
N GLN A 616 -27.49 1.77 13.74
CA GLN A 616 -28.25 2.75 12.96
C GLN A 616 -27.44 3.34 11.80
N LEU A 617 -26.10 3.31 11.88
CA LEU A 617 -25.22 3.81 10.83
C LEU A 617 -25.28 2.89 9.61
N PRO A 618 -25.82 3.35 8.43
CA PRO A 618 -26.05 2.47 7.29
C PRO A 618 -24.76 1.80 6.77
N ALA A 619 -23.65 2.51 6.74
CA ALA A 619 -22.37 1.96 6.27
C ALA A 619 -21.82 0.86 7.18
N ALA A 620 -21.99 1.00 8.50
CA ALA A 620 -21.59 0.00 9.48
C ALA A 620 -22.46 -1.27 9.36
N LYS A 621 -23.78 -1.08 9.22
CA LYS A 621 -24.74 -2.17 9.00
C LYS A 621 -24.44 -2.92 7.70
N ALA A 622 -24.29 -2.21 6.58
CA ALA A 622 -24.01 -2.80 5.28
C ALA A 622 -22.73 -3.64 5.26
N ALA A 623 -21.66 -3.17 5.88
CA ALA A 623 -20.39 -3.90 5.90
C ALA A 623 -20.52 -5.28 6.60
N VAL A 624 -21.28 -5.35 7.71
CA VAL A 624 -21.53 -6.62 8.40
C VAL A 624 -22.46 -7.52 7.58
N THR A 625 -23.54 -6.95 7.01
CA THR A 625 -24.51 -7.70 6.21
C THR A 625 -23.85 -8.28 4.96
N GLU A 626 -23.07 -7.50 4.22
CA GLU A 626 -22.36 -7.97 3.01
C GLU A 626 -21.42 -9.13 3.32
N LEU A 627 -20.65 -9.06 4.41
CA LEU A 627 -19.76 -10.15 4.80
C LEU A 627 -20.56 -11.38 5.27
N ASN A 628 -21.64 -11.19 6.03
CA ASN A 628 -22.53 -12.25 6.46
C ASN A 628 -23.17 -12.99 5.27
N ASP A 629 -23.70 -12.24 4.29
CA ASP A 629 -24.30 -12.80 3.09
C ASP A 629 -23.30 -13.56 2.23
N LYS A 630 -22.04 -13.09 2.18
CA LYS A 630 -20.92 -13.80 1.55
C LYS A 630 -20.78 -15.21 2.15
N TYR A 631 -20.72 -15.32 3.49
CA TYR A 631 -20.52 -16.61 4.14
C TYR A 631 -21.78 -17.48 4.12
N LEU A 632 -22.99 -16.89 4.14
CA LEU A 632 -24.22 -17.61 3.85
C LEU A 632 -24.21 -18.25 2.44
N ALA A 633 -23.72 -17.51 1.45
CA ALA A 633 -23.60 -18.03 0.09
C ALA A 633 -22.53 -19.12 -0.02
N ILE A 634 -21.38 -18.96 0.67
CA ILE A 634 -20.29 -19.96 0.69
C ILE A 634 -20.77 -21.25 1.38
N ALA A 635 -21.42 -21.14 2.53
CA ALA A 635 -21.92 -22.31 3.28
C ALA A 635 -22.90 -23.16 2.45
N ARG A 636 -23.67 -22.53 1.55
CA ARG A 636 -24.61 -23.20 0.64
C ARG A 636 -23.98 -23.81 -0.61
N ARG A 637 -22.69 -23.57 -0.88
CA ARG A 637 -22.01 -24.16 -2.04
C ARG A 637 -21.72 -25.64 -1.77
N ASP A 638 -21.87 -26.46 -2.78
CA ASP A 638 -21.36 -27.82 -2.78
C ASP A 638 -19.84 -27.80 -3.08
N PHE A 639 -19.13 -28.81 -2.59
CA PHE A 639 -17.72 -29.01 -2.95
C PHE A 639 -17.60 -29.47 -4.39
N ALA A 640 -16.65 -28.92 -5.14
CA ALA A 640 -16.33 -29.39 -6.48
C ALA A 640 -15.80 -30.83 -6.45
N TYR A 641 -15.00 -31.17 -5.40
CA TYR A 641 -14.42 -32.50 -5.17
C TYR A 641 -14.58 -32.87 -3.67
N ALA A 642 -15.72 -33.42 -3.30
CA ALA A 642 -15.98 -33.87 -1.91
C ALA A 642 -14.97 -34.94 -1.43
N SER A 643 -14.36 -35.70 -2.36
CA SER A 643 -13.32 -36.70 -2.09
C SER A 643 -12.01 -36.11 -1.56
N SER A 644 -11.81 -34.79 -1.70
CA SER A 644 -10.64 -34.10 -1.12
C SER A 644 -10.69 -34.05 0.40
N LEU A 645 -11.88 -34.08 1.01
CA LEU A 645 -12.04 -34.06 2.48
C LEU A 645 -11.98 -35.49 3.00
N LYS A 646 -11.13 -35.72 4.00
CA LYS A 646 -10.90 -37.05 4.58
C LYS A 646 -11.37 -37.11 6.02
N SER A 647 -11.94 -38.23 6.41
CA SER A 647 -12.21 -38.56 7.82
C SER A 647 -10.90 -38.85 8.56
N SER A 648 -10.89 -38.63 9.85
CA SER A 648 -9.82 -39.02 10.79
C SER A 648 -9.95 -40.47 11.30
N ASP A 649 -10.92 -41.25 10.85
CA ASP A 649 -11.21 -42.60 11.37
C ASP A 649 -10.02 -43.56 11.29
N ASP A 650 -9.19 -43.45 10.22
CA ASP A 650 -8.02 -44.30 10.03
C ASP A 650 -6.90 -44.09 11.07
N VAL A 651 -6.96 -43.01 11.82
CA VAL A 651 -5.99 -42.63 12.87
C VAL A 651 -6.62 -42.52 14.25
N GLU A 652 -7.88 -42.97 14.40
CA GLU A 652 -8.60 -42.94 15.67
C GLU A 652 -7.80 -43.63 16.79
N GLY A 653 -7.70 -42.99 17.96
CA GLY A 653 -6.97 -43.50 19.11
C GLY A 653 -5.44 -43.46 19.02
N MET A 654 -4.88 -42.97 17.92
CA MET A 654 -3.43 -42.77 17.78
C MET A 654 -3.00 -41.45 18.47
N SER A 655 -1.84 -41.49 19.17
CA SER A 655 -1.29 -40.30 19.86
C SER A 655 0.18 -39.99 19.48
N ASP A 656 0.81 -40.82 18.67
CA ASP A 656 2.19 -40.64 18.19
C ASP A 656 2.18 -39.87 16.85
N GLY A 657 2.70 -38.65 16.83
CA GLY A 657 2.61 -37.78 15.68
C GLY A 657 3.31 -38.32 14.43
N GLU A 658 4.44 -39.01 14.55
CA GLU A 658 5.12 -39.66 13.42
C GLU A 658 4.26 -40.78 12.84
N LYS A 659 3.71 -41.64 13.70
CA LYS A 659 2.87 -42.75 13.24
C LYS A 659 1.59 -42.26 12.57
N ILE A 660 0.96 -41.22 13.13
CA ILE A 660 -0.24 -40.60 12.54
C ILE A 660 0.12 -40.09 11.14
N LEU A 661 1.14 -39.25 11.03
CA LEU A 661 1.53 -38.70 9.71
C LEU A 661 1.87 -39.80 8.70
N ARG A 662 2.66 -40.82 9.10
CA ARG A 662 2.96 -41.96 8.22
C ARG A 662 1.72 -42.70 7.75
N LYS A 663 0.70 -42.80 8.60
CA LYS A 663 -0.59 -43.43 8.23
C LYS A 663 -1.36 -42.59 7.23
N LEU A 664 -1.40 -41.26 7.42
CA LEU A 664 -2.07 -40.34 6.51
C LEU A 664 -1.45 -40.28 5.10
N ILE A 665 -0.12 -40.42 5.01
CA ILE A 665 0.61 -40.37 3.73
C ILE A 665 0.74 -41.73 3.05
N GLU A 666 0.43 -42.84 3.74
CA GLU A 666 0.56 -44.23 3.21
C GLU A 666 -0.14 -44.41 1.84
N PRO A 667 -1.36 -43.89 1.60
CA PRO A 667 -2.04 -44.01 0.31
C PRO A 667 -1.34 -43.30 -0.85
N TYR A 668 -0.43 -42.42 -0.60
CA TYR A 668 0.22 -41.53 -1.57
C TYR A 668 1.67 -41.92 -1.86
N LYS A 669 2.14 -43.11 -1.40
CA LYS A 669 3.47 -43.62 -1.71
C LYS A 669 3.72 -43.63 -3.21
N GLY A 670 4.93 -43.25 -3.60
CA GLY A 670 5.33 -43.15 -5.02
C GLY A 670 5.12 -41.77 -5.62
N LYS A 671 4.48 -40.86 -4.90
CA LYS A 671 4.29 -39.44 -5.27
C LYS A 671 5.05 -38.51 -4.35
N PHE A 672 5.34 -37.32 -4.84
CA PHE A 672 5.73 -36.22 -3.96
C PHE A 672 4.51 -35.74 -3.15
N ILE A 673 4.72 -35.34 -1.90
CA ILE A 673 3.65 -34.75 -1.08
C ILE A 673 4.11 -33.38 -0.59
N LEU A 674 3.38 -32.33 -0.98
CA LEU A 674 3.51 -31.02 -0.37
C LEU A 674 2.52 -30.92 0.77
N LEU A 675 3.08 -30.92 2.00
CA LEU A 675 2.29 -30.82 3.22
C LEU A 675 2.24 -29.35 3.65
N ASP A 676 1.03 -28.84 3.89
CA ASP A 676 0.74 -27.51 4.41
C ASP A 676 0.01 -27.62 5.76
N VAL A 677 0.64 -27.10 6.82
CA VAL A 677 -0.01 -26.95 8.14
C VAL A 677 -0.53 -25.53 8.26
N TRP A 678 -1.84 -25.40 8.35
CA TRP A 678 -2.53 -24.13 8.29
C TRP A 678 -3.66 -24.00 9.32
N GLY A 679 -4.37 -22.86 9.35
CA GLY A 679 -5.57 -22.68 10.18
C GLY A 679 -6.50 -21.63 9.59
N THR A 680 -7.81 -21.77 9.85
CA THR A 680 -8.84 -20.84 9.37
C THR A 680 -8.67 -19.42 9.92
N TRP A 681 -8.05 -19.28 11.07
CA TRP A 681 -7.70 -18.03 11.75
C TRP A 681 -6.42 -17.39 11.20
N CYS A 682 -5.62 -18.10 10.41
CA CYS A 682 -4.30 -17.68 9.92
C CYS A 682 -4.42 -16.82 8.64
N GLY A 683 -4.22 -15.52 8.74
CA GLY A 683 -4.26 -14.59 7.60
C GLY A 683 -3.26 -14.92 6.48
N PRO A 684 -1.96 -15.13 6.77
CA PRO A 684 -0.98 -15.55 5.75
C PRO A 684 -1.31 -16.87 5.06
N CYS A 685 -1.91 -17.84 5.79
CA CYS A 685 -2.35 -19.11 5.21
C CYS A 685 -3.45 -18.88 4.17
N LYS A 686 -4.47 -18.08 4.51
CA LYS A 686 -5.57 -17.74 3.59
C LYS A 686 -5.08 -17.01 2.34
N ALA A 687 -4.07 -16.14 2.49
CA ALA A 687 -3.45 -15.47 1.35
C ALA A 687 -2.70 -16.46 0.42
N ALA A 688 -2.09 -17.51 0.97
CA ALA A 688 -1.47 -18.58 0.19
C ALA A 688 -2.54 -19.42 -0.52
N LEU A 689 -3.59 -19.85 0.20
CA LEU A 689 -4.72 -20.62 -0.38
C LEU A 689 -5.41 -19.90 -1.52
N ALA A 690 -5.45 -18.58 -1.53
CA ALA A 690 -6.01 -17.79 -2.63
C ALA A 690 -5.26 -17.97 -3.96
N ASN A 691 -4.01 -18.44 -3.93
CA ASN A 691 -3.18 -18.70 -5.11
C ASN A 691 -3.04 -20.21 -5.44
N SER A 692 -3.77 -21.07 -4.74
CA SER A 692 -3.65 -22.52 -4.88
C SER A 692 -3.90 -23.05 -6.31
N GLN A 693 -4.76 -22.41 -7.09
CA GLN A 693 -5.03 -22.83 -8.47
C GLN A 693 -3.79 -22.63 -9.36
N GLU A 694 -3.05 -21.54 -9.23
CA GLU A 694 -1.79 -21.32 -9.95
C GLU A 694 -0.73 -22.35 -9.51
N GLU A 695 -0.67 -22.65 -8.21
CA GLU A 695 0.22 -23.69 -7.67
C GLU A 695 -0.09 -25.06 -8.29
N TYR A 696 -1.37 -25.46 -8.34
CA TYR A 696 -1.80 -26.73 -8.91
C TYR A 696 -1.49 -26.82 -10.41
N GLU A 697 -1.73 -25.76 -11.17
CA GLU A 697 -1.44 -25.71 -12.60
C GLU A 697 0.06 -25.85 -12.86
N ARG A 698 0.91 -25.13 -12.14
CA ARG A 698 2.36 -25.13 -12.33
C ARG A 698 3.02 -26.44 -11.91
N LEU A 699 2.58 -27.02 -10.79
CA LEU A 699 3.21 -28.20 -10.22
C LEU A 699 2.57 -29.51 -10.69
N ASN A 700 1.52 -29.48 -11.49
CA ASN A 700 0.84 -30.65 -12.06
C ASN A 700 1.78 -31.65 -12.76
N PRO A 701 2.87 -31.24 -13.47
CA PRO A 701 3.78 -32.20 -14.13
C PRO A 701 4.54 -33.14 -13.20
N TYR A 702 4.67 -32.79 -11.90
CA TYR A 702 5.56 -33.49 -10.95
C TYR A 702 4.90 -34.63 -10.16
N ASP A 703 3.69 -35.05 -10.50
CA ASP A 703 2.90 -36.09 -9.80
C ASP A 703 2.86 -35.86 -8.26
N ILE A 704 2.46 -34.67 -7.88
CA ILE A 704 2.45 -34.19 -6.50
C ILE A 704 1.05 -34.31 -5.88
N VAL A 705 0.98 -34.65 -4.61
CA VAL A 705 -0.23 -34.59 -3.75
C VAL A 705 -0.10 -33.43 -2.78
N TYR A 706 -1.14 -32.62 -2.67
CA TYR A 706 -1.26 -31.51 -1.74
C TYR A 706 -2.00 -31.97 -0.49
N LEU A 707 -1.29 -32.08 0.63
CA LEU A 707 -1.82 -32.54 1.92
C LEU A 707 -1.95 -31.36 2.87
N TYR A 708 -3.17 -31.01 3.21
CA TYR A 708 -3.50 -29.91 4.12
C TYR A 708 -3.92 -30.43 5.48
N LEU A 709 -3.25 -29.97 6.55
CA LEU A 709 -3.57 -30.28 7.94
C LEU A 709 -4.05 -29.02 8.64
N ALA A 710 -5.34 -29.00 9.05
CA ALA A 710 -5.93 -27.83 9.69
C ALA A 710 -5.67 -27.83 11.20
N ASN A 711 -5.15 -26.70 11.72
CA ASN A 711 -4.94 -26.48 13.13
C ASN A 711 -6.10 -25.65 13.71
N ASN A 712 -6.63 -26.06 14.86
CA ASN A 712 -7.60 -25.33 15.69
C ASN A 712 -8.70 -24.64 14.84
N SER A 713 -9.33 -25.42 13.98
CA SER A 713 -10.36 -24.97 13.04
C SER A 713 -11.66 -25.76 13.25
N SER A 714 -12.79 -25.06 13.46
CA SER A 714 -14.08 -25.75 13.52
C SER A 714 -14.41 -26.35 12.15
N GLU A 715 -15.16 -27.44 12.11
CA GLU A 715 -15.53 -28.15 10.89
C GLU A 715 -16.18 -27.19 9.88
N GLU A 716 -17.17 -26.42 10.32
CA GLU A 716 -17.87 -25.45 9.48
C GLU A 716 -16.92 -24.37 8.91
N SER A 717 -16.04 -23.80 9.75
CA SER A 717 -15.06 -22.80 9.30
C SER A 717 -14.06 -23.40 8.31
N TRP A 718 -13.57 -24.59 8.57
CA TRP A 718 -12.66 -25.35 7.72
C TRP A 718 -13.25 -25.62 6.34
N GLU A 719 -14.48 -26.16 6.28
CA GLU A 719 -15.21 -26.37 5.03
C GLU A 719 -15.43 -25.07 4.27
N ASN A 720 -15.83 -23.97 4.96
CA ASN A 720 -16.10 -22.70 4.31
C ASN A 720 -14.85 -22.08 3.71
N VAL A 721 -13.68 -22.21 4.36
CA VAL A 721 -12.41 -21.75 3.77
C VAL A 721 -12.05 -22.55 2.53
N ILE A 722 -12.18 -23.88 2.55
CA ILE A 722 -11.94 -24.73 1.39
C ILE A 722 -12.86 -24.33 0.22
N LYS A 723 -14.15 -24.09 0.50
CA LYS A 723 -15.15 -23.62 -0.49
C LYS A 723 -14.84 -22.21 -0.98
N GLU A 724 -14.40 -21.31 -0.11
CA GLU A 724 -14.10 -19.91 -0.45
C GLU A 724 -12.98 -19.82 -1.48
N TYR A 725 -11.89 -20.58 -1.27
CA TYR A 725 -10.69 -20.54 -2.10
C TYR A 725 -10.66 -21.66 -3.15
N ASN A 726 -11.71 -22.50 -3.20
CA ASN A 726 -11.80 -23.65 -4.14
C ASN A 726 -10.57 -24.59 -4.04
N VAL A 727 -10.13 -24.89 -2.83
CA VAL A 727 -8.93 -25.70 -2.56
C VAL A 727 -9.31 -27.19 -2.62
N THR A 728 -9.70 -27.68 -3.80
CA THR A 728 -10.10 -29.08 -4.03
C THR A 728 -9.59 -29.58 -5.36
N GLY A 729 -9.41 -30.91 -5.51
CA GLY A 729 -8.92 -31.53 -6.73
C GLY A 729 -8.65 -33.03 -6.54
N ASP A 730 -8.30 -33.75 -7.61
CA ASP A 730 -8.03 -35.20 -7.56
C ASP A 730 -6.78 -35.55 -6.74
N ASN A 731 -5.83 -34.61 -6.64
CA ASN A 731 -4.58 -34.74 -5.89
C ASN A 731 -4.54 -33.85 -4.65
N VAL A 732 -5.68 -33.32 -4.21
CA VAL A 732 -5.82 -32.44 -3.04
C VAL A 732 -6.49 -33.18 -1.91
N VAL A 733 -5.91 -33.14 -0.72
CA VAL A 733 -6.32 -33.90 0.46
C VAL A 733 -6.32 -33.00 1.69
N HIS A 734 -7.45 -32.98 2.39
CA HIS A 734 -7.62 -32.20 3.61
C HIS A 734 -7.97 -33.10 4.81
N TYR A 735 -7.31 -32.84 5.92
CA TYR A 735 -7.67 -33.37 7.23
C TYR A 735 -7.90 -32.25 8.23
N ASN A 736 -8.96 -32.38 9.02
CA ASN A 736 -9.24 -31.61 10.22
C ASN A 736 -9.22 -32.60 11.41
N LEU A 737 -8.03 -32.84 11.95
CA LEU A 737 -7.81 -33.85 12.97
C LEU A 737 -8.26 -33.35 14.36
N PRO A 738 -8.63 -34.28 15.29
CA PRO A 738 -8.75 -33.92 16.70
C PRO A 738 -7.50 -33.18 17.22
N ALA A 739 -7.73 -32.20 18.09
CA ALA A 739 -6.69 -31.28 18.55
C ALA A 739 -5.43 -31.99 19.09
N GLU A 740 -5.59 -33.09 19.84
CA GLU A 740 -4.46 -33.87 20.38
C GLU A 740 -3.60 -34.50 19.26
N GLN A 741 -4.25 -35.04 18.23
CA GLN A 741 -3.56 -35.64 17.09
C GLN A 741 -2.86 -34.60 16.22
N GLN A 742 -3.52 -33.47 15.98
CA GLN A 742 -2.93 -32.34 15.24
C GLN A 742 -1.70 -31.81 15.97
N THR A 743 -1.80 -31.58 17.30
CA THR A 743 -0.69 -31.13 18.13
C THR A 743 0.49 -32.13 18.11
N ALA A 744 0.21 -33.43 18.16
CA ALA A 744 1.25 -34.47 18.09
C ALA A 744 2.01 -34.46 16.74
N ILE A 745 1.32 -34.29 15.63
CA ILE A 745 1.92 -34.15 14.29
C ILE A 745 2.75 -32.86 14.21
N GLU A 746 2.23 -31.75 14.68
CA GLU A 746 2.92 -30.47 14.64
C GLU A 746 4.21 -30.47 15.48
N HIS A 747 4.16 -31.08 16.63
CA HIS A 747 5.36 -31.29 17.46
C HIS A 747 6.41 -32.15 16.73
N PHE A 748 6.00 -33.25 16.10
CA PHE A 748 6.90 -34.10 15.32
C PHE A 748 7.51 -33.33 14.12
N LEU A 749 6.74 -32.53 13.42
CA LEU A 749 7.18 -31.72 12.27
C LEU A 749 7.99 -30.49 12.66
N GLY A 750 8.02 -30.11 13.96
CA GLY A 750 8.66 -28.89 14.45
C GLY A 750 7.98 -27.60 13.99
N VAL A 751 6.64 -27.60 13.94
CA VAL A 751 5.84 -26.43 13.56
C VAL A 751 5.99 -25.33 14.60
N ASN A 752 6.47 -24.15 14.18
CA ASN A 752 6.64 -22.97 15.04
C ASN A 752 5.86 -21.73 14.56
N SER A 753 5.30 -21.80 13.36
CA SER A 753 4.53 -20.70 12.72
C SER A 753 3.60 -21.26 11.65
N TYR A 754 2.65 -20.44 11.21
CA TYR A 754 1.70 -20.80 10.16
C TYR A 754 1.72 -19.77 9.03
N PRO A 755 1.68 -20.24 7.74
CA PRO A 755 1.71 -21.64 7.31
C PRO A 755 3.09 -22.29 7.52
N THR A 756 3.14 -23.61 7.66
CA THR A 756 4.38 -24.42 7.63
C THR A 756 4.28 -25.43 6.51
N TYR A 757 5.26 -25.39 5.61
CA TYR A 757 5.35 -26.29 4.46
C TYR A 757 6.43 -27.36 4.66
N LYS A 758 6.16 -28.59 4.24
CA LYS A 758 7.12 -29.71 4.18
C LYS A 758 6.98 -30.42 2.86
N LEU A 759 8.10 -30.78 2.25
CA LEU A 759 8.12 -31.68 1.08
C LEU A 759 8.48 -33.10 1.54
N ILE A 760 7.68 -34.07 1.10
CA ILE A 760 7.89 -35.49 1.37
C ILE A 760 8.18 -36.17 0.03
N ASP A 761 9.24 -36.99 -0.02
CA ASP A 761 9.64 -37.68 -1.23
C ASP A 761 8.74 -38.88 -1.55
N ARG A 762 8.99 -39.54 -2.69
CA ARG A 762 8.22 -40.68 -3.15
C ARG A 762 8.33 -41.92 -2.26
N ASP A 763 9.38 -41.99 -1.42
CA ASP A 763 9.58 -43.04 -0.43
C ASP A 763 8.92 -42.75 0.91
N GLY A 764 8.37 -41.54 1.10
CA GLY A 764 7.70 -41.08 2.31
C GLY A 764 8.66 -40.46 3.34
N ASN A 765 9.85 -40.00 2.92
CA ASN A 765 10.78 -39.31 3.79
C ASN A 765 10.53 -37.80 3.76
N ILE A 766 10.49 -37.17 4.95
CA ILE A 766 10.40 -35.70 5.06
C ILE A 766 11.76 -35.11 4.71
N LEU A 767 11.79 -34.22 3.73
CA LEU A 767 13.00 -33.58 3.26
C LEU A 767 13.30 -32.31 4.07
N ASP A 768 14.60 -32.12 4.39
CA ASP A 768 15.08 -30.87 5.02
C ASP A 768 15.37 -29.80 3.94
N VAL A 769 14.30 -29.29 3.32
CA VAL A 769 14.36 -28.31 2.23
C VAL A 769 13.36 -27.20 2.49
N ASN A 770 13.58 -26.03 1.90
CA ASN A 770 12.57 -24.96 1.88
C ASN A 770 11.48 -25.30 0.83
N ALA A 771 10.31 -25.70 1.29
CA ALA A 771 9.17 -26.08 0.47
C ALA A 771 8.04 -25.02 0.50
N ASP A 772 8.36 -23.76 0.79
CA ASP A 772 7.37 -22.68 0.87
C ASP A 772 6.69 -22.44 -0.49
N SER A 773 5.43 -22.81 -0.62
CA SER A 773 4.65 -22.70 -1.86
C SER A 773 4.37 -21.24 -2.27
N ARG A 774 4.61 -20.27 -1.41
CA ARG A 774 4.52 -18.84 -1.77
C ARG A 774 5.66 -18.39 -2.69
N ASP A 775 6.75 -19.18 -2.78
CA ASP A 775 7.82 -19.02 -3.77
C ASP A 775 7.77 -20.19 -4.77
N LEU A 776 6.78 -20.16 -5.67
CA LEU A 776 6.58 -21.22 -6.66
C LEU A 776 7.78 -21.45 -7.58
N ASP A 777 8.56 -20.41 -7.88
CA ASP A 777 9.74 -20.53 -8.72
C ASP A 777 10.82 -21.37 -8.03
N ALA A 778 11.06 -21.14 -6.74
CA ALA A 778 12.00 -21.93 -5.96
C ALA A 778 11.54 -23.39 -5.79
N LEU A 779 10.25 -23.59 -5.48
CA LEU A 779 9.67 -24.91 -5.28
C LEU A 779 9.68 -25.74 -6.59
N GLU A 780 9.29 -25.13 -7.72
CA GLU A 780 9.32 -25.81 -9.02
C GLU A 780 10.76 -26.19 -9.44
N ASN A 781 11.74 -25.30 -9.19
CA ASN A 781 13.14 -25.62 -9.46
C ASN A 781 13.65 -26.76 -8.56
N LEU A 782 13.22 -26.83 -7.32
CA LEU A 782 13.54 -27.92 -6.41
C LEU A 782 13.02 -29.26 -6.93
N LEU A 783 11.74 -29.32 -7.33
CA LEU A 783 11.12 -30.51 -7.89
C LEU A 783 11.81 -30.96 -9.19
N LYS A 784 12.20 -30.04 -10.09
CA LYS A 784 12.97 -30.33 -11.31
C LYS A 784 14.30 -31.03 -11.05
N VAL A 785 14.96 -30.73 -9.97
CA VAL A 785 16.25 -31.36 -9.60
C VAL A 785 16.04 -32.73 -8.97
N MET A 786 14.85 -32.99 -8.43
CA MET A 786 14.53 -34.25 -7.74
C MET A 786 13.85 -35.28 -8.63
N GLU A 787 13.36 -34.93 -9.81
CA GLU A 787 12.92 -35.83 -10.85
C GLU A 787 14.12 -36.54 -11.54
#